data_8371e1ec7ea88e73480a55d084219089
#
_entry.id   8371e1ec7ea88e73480a55d084219089
#
_cell.length_a   1.000
_cell.length_b   1.000
_cell.length_c   1.000
_cell.angle_alpha   90.00
_cell.angle_beta   90.00
_cell.angle_gamma   90.00
#
_symmetry.space_group_name_H-M   'P 1'
#
loop_
_entity.id
_entity.type
_entity.pdbx_description
1 polymer ?
#
loop_
_entity_poly.entity_id
_entity_poly.type
_entity_poly.pdbx_seq_one_letter_code
_entity_poly.pdbx_strand_id
1 'polypeptide(L)'
;MTSAKAYQDGLAELRGVRDEIKPREKQLAKLQAELGKLRADRDEKIRTLGAYEKSKPDRLATSAGVSVIDVVALVPSLGPQTPASAPASTPPGTSATEDRPQPQIAAQAIKEPAGALAPDLRAPAQPPQPVDVTETPAPDTTADQAPAQAPSAQPTAAPSPAVTPATTPARPAPAVDEQERKLPSIPEGNDGDRWIYAEPNLASKRPNFKQADRQMVFLDAATGVLASRTGTVTLDLGTGSVAEILTAVYATVPATVERIYITAGEPWLRNAERHQFLKDAVAQWLNGPLPQDWTVEASRGKDRQAGHLVHPRNPVGRWQRGDQHTEIRSVGEWFDAEGADPVTVRTAFIELWRALRRHWDDVVLMGSPSQTGRDLWARTIPAKEGAKWAGGYPVMSQEIRGLLHATAGQGRTELIKPPRVPERVPGWYESDRTFAYAKHTWTSGVGVPQRVTAAAFAAMTAKEQANALFSPSHWQVRVTIPQDWNHVGLLPAPAPASTSGDRPWHYPFEGGRTFTTWAGGAEINLALRNPIQPWRIEILDGLVWEKGDPLKDWSNKLKDAWRALRAVADVHGDEQQRQAARLASRAVRSILLYGIGTFAQRPRITTGSIELGVNGEVPEIPDGAKLTGLSDTHVTWERNAGFARDQYAHPEWAAGVWSAARAALLSGPTGAKDPDTGKPARAGALHLPAGSILAFRTDAIYSSVRPDWPYSGEPGDYLLKGALPWEQHTPTTDEEFYDLQSLGRQALEAEQP
;
A
#
# COMPACT_ATOMS: atom_id res chain seq x y z
N MET A 1 -38.97 -24.19 -35.74
CA MET A 1 -39.74 -22.91 -35.56
C MET A 1 -39.35 -22.13 -34.34
N THR A 2 -38.69 -22.71 -33.33
CA THR A 2 -38.26 -22.05 -32.08
C THR A 2 -37.06 -21.11 -32.21
N SER A 3 -36.16 -21.32 -33.17
CA SER A 3 -34.94 -20.51 -33.32
C SER A 3 -35.19 -19.12 -33.94
N ALA A 4 -36.14 -19.00 -34.86
CA ALA A 4 -36.42 -17.71 -35.53
C ALA A 4 -37.09 -16.70 -34.58
N LYS A 5 -37.94 -17.19 -33.67
CA LYS A 5 -38.57 -16.33 -32.67
C LYS A 5 -37.57 -15.83 -31.63
N ALA A 6 -36.71 -16.70 -31.10
CA ALA A 6 -35.63 -16.32 -30.17
C ALA A 6 -34.66 -15.29 -30.78
N TYR A 7 -34.35 -15.40 -32.08
CA TYR A 7 -33.53 -14.43 -32.79
C TYR A 7 -34.24 -13.05 -32.91
N GLN A 8 -35.53 -13.03 -33.20
CA GLN A 8 -36.31 -11.79 -33.29
C GLN A 8 -36.47 -11.12 -31.90
N ASP A 9 -36.68 -11.93 -30.87
CA ASP A 9 -36.75 -11.44 -29.48
C ASP A 9 -35.40 -10.83 -29.07
N GLY A 10 -34.24 -11.48 -29.35
CA GLY A 10 -32.91 -10.94 -29.08
C GLY A 10 -32.60 -9.65 -29.87
N LEU A 11 -33.10 -9.53 -31.11
CA LEU A 11 -32.99 -8.29 -31.87
C LEU A 11 -33.82 -7.14 -31.26
N ALA A 12 -34.94 -7.44 -30.62
CA ALA A 12 -35.78 -6.48 -29.93
C ALA A 12 -35.09 -5.99 -28.64
N GLU A 13 -34.47 -6.90 -27.88
CA GLU A 13 -33.67 -6.56 -26.69
C GLU A 13 -32.46 -5.70 -27.09
N LEU A 14 -31.70 -6.03 -28.12
CA LEU A 14 -30.60 -5.21 -28.61
C LEU A 14 -31.01 -3.79 -29.00
N ARG A 15 -32.22 -3.64 -29.59
CA ARG A 15 -32.77 -2.31 -29.88
C ARG A 15 -33.10 -1.56 -28.59
N GLY A 16 -33.66 -2.22 -27.58
CA GLY A 16 -33.91 -1.64 -26.25
C GLY A 16 -32.63 -1.11 -25.62
N VAL A 17 -31.60 -1.95 -25.56
CA VAL A 17 -30.26 -1.54 -25.03
C VAL A 17 -29.69 -0.35 -25.79
N ARG A 18 -29.72 -0.37 -27.11
CA ARG A 18 -29.28 0.76 -27.93
C ARG A 18 -30.02 2.06 -27.61
N ASP A 19 -31.32 1.99 -27.40
CA ASP A 19 -32.15 3.14 -27.14
C ASP A 19 -31.99 3.69 -25.71
N GLU A 20 -31.49 2.86 -24.77
CA GLU A 20 -31.05 3.27 -23.43
C GLU A 20 -29.64 3.90 -23.43
N ILE A 21 -28.75 3.44 -24.29
CA ILE A 21 -27.36 3.97 -24.41
C ILE A 21 -27.38 5.43 -24.88
N LYS A 22 -28.16 5.75 -25.91
CA LYS A 22 -28.19 7.09 -26.52
C LYS A 22 -28.41 8.26 -25.55
N PRO A 23 -29.39 8.22 -24.58
CA PRO A 23 -29.54 9.30 -23.63
C PRO A 23 -28.37 9.42 -22.66
N ARG A 24 -27.72 8.31 -22.31
CA ARG A 24 -26.51 8.30 -21.43
C ARG A 24 -25.29 8.90 -22.13
N GLU A 25 -25.07 8.58 -23.42
CA GLU A 25 -24.03 9.20 -24.24
C GLU A 25 -24.25 10.71 -24.36
N LYS A 26 -25.50 11.14 -24.54
CA LYS A 26 -25.84 12.57 -24.56
C LYS A 26 -25.58 13.27 -23.24
N GLN A 27 -25.84 12.59 -22.14
CA GLN A 27 -25.56 13.12 -20.79
C GLN A 27 -24.05 13.18 -20.55
N LEU A 28 -23.28 12.17 -20.95
CA LEU A 28 -21.81 12.15 -20.85
C LEU A 28 -21.21 13.31 -21.65
N ALA A 29 -21.63 13.48 -22.90
CA ALA A 29 -21.17 14.59 -23.75
C ALA A 29 -21.46 15.95 -23.12
N LYS A 30 -22.62 16.11 -22.45
CA LYS A 30 -22.95 17.34 -21.72
C LYS A 30 -22.01 17.58 -20.54
N LEU A 31 -21.76 16.55 -19.71
CA LEU A 31 -20.85 16.65 -18.57
C LEU A 31 -19.41 16.93 -19.00
N GLN A 32 -18.95 16.34 -20.09
CA GLN A 32 -17.63 16.61 -20.67
C GLN A 32 -17.50 18.05 -21.14
N ALA A 33 -18.56 18.61 -21.77
CA ALA A 33 -18.57 20.00 -22.16
C ALA A 33 -18.58 20.98 -20.96
N GLU A 34 -19.31 20.64 -19.89
CA GLU A 34 -19.31 21.40 -18.63
C GLU A 34 -17.93 21.36 -17.95
N LEU A 35 -17.29 20.21 -17.89
CA LEU A 35 -15.93 20.04 -17.37
C LEU A 35 -14.90 20.84 -18.18
N GLY A 36 -15.01 20.80 -19.51
CA GLY A 36 -14.17 21.61 -20.39
C GLY A 36 -14.29 23.11 -20.11
N LYS A 37 -15.52 23.59 -19.87
CA LYS A 37 -15.77 24.97 -19.47
C LYS A 37 -15.14 25.33 -18.13
N LEU A 38 -15.31 24.49 -17.12
CA LEU A 38 -14.71 24.71 -15.79
C LEU A 38 -13.17 24.73 -15.84
N ARG A 39 -12.57 23.88 -16.66
CA ARG A 39 -11.11 23.90 -16.90
C ARG A 39 -10.67 25.21 -17.57
N ALA A 40 -11.37 25.66 -18.57
CA ALA A 40 -11.08 26.93 -19.21
C ALA A 40 -11.21 28.13 -18.24
N ASP A 41 -12.25 28.14 -17.42
CA ASP A 41 -12.47 29.16 -16.38
C ASP A 41 -11.34 29.13 -15.30
N ARG A 42 -10.88 27.97 -14.94
CA ARG A 42 -9.73 27.78 -14.04
C ARG A 42 -8.46 28.36 -14.65
N ASP A 43 -8.16 28.03 -15.91
CA ASP A 43 -6.94 28.45 -16.59
C ASP A 43 -6.93 29.97 -16.81
N GLU A 44 -8.10 30.59 -17.05
CA GLU A 44 -8.27 32.03 -17.09
C GLU A 44 -7.98 32.70 -15.75
N LYS A 45 -8.45 32.10 -14.64
CA LYS A 45 -8.13 32.59 -13.30
C LYS A 45 -6.65 32.44 -12.97
N ILE A 46 -5.98 31.35 -13.40
CA ILE A 46 -4.53 31.23 -13.26
C ILE A 46 -3.80 32.35 -13.99
N ARG A 47 -4.17 32.66 -15.24
CA ARG A 47 -3.57 33.78 -16.01
C ARG A 47 -3.79 35.12 -15.31
N THR A 48 -5.00 35.38 -14.85
CA THR A 48 -5.36 36.63 -14.15
C THR A 48 -4.56 36.79 -12.87
N LEU A 49 -4.50 35.73 -12.02
CA LEU A 49 -3.76 35.77 -10.76
C LEU A 49 -2.24 35.78 -11.00
N GLY A 50 -1.77 35.10 -12.04
CA GLY A 50 -0.36 35.08 -12.43
C GLY A 50 0.20 36.43 -12.88
N ALA A 51 -0.67 37.33 -13.30
CA ALA A 51 -0.28 38.70 -13.68
C ALA A 51 0.06 39.62 -12.50
N TYR A 52 -0.24 39.22 -11.26
CA TYR A 52 0.12 40.02 -10.10
C TYR A 52 1.63 39.90 -9.77
N GLU A 53 2.26 41.02 -9.46
CA GLU A 53 3.71 41.17 -9.24
C GLU A 53 4.29 40.21 -8.16
N LYS A 54 3.47 39.79 -7.21
CA LYS A 54 3.87 38.84 -6.10
C LYS A 54 3.34 37.42 -6.29
N SER A 55 2.86 37.06 -7.47
CA SER A 55 2.35 35.73 -7.75
C SER A 55 3.47 34.69 -7.71
N LYS A 56 3.21 33.57 -7.05
CA LYS A 56 4.12 32.42 -7.00
C LYS A 56 3.50 31.22 -7.74
N PRO A 57 4.22 30.61 -8.70
CA PRO A 57 3.69 29.51 -9.49
C PRO A 57 3.24 28.31 -8.61
N ASP A 58 3.96 27.99 -7.56
CA ASP A 58 3.61 26.91 -6.64
C ASP A 58 2.28 27.12 -5.93
N ARG A 59 1.99 28.38 -5.53
CA ARG A 59 0.71 28.71 -4.89
C ARG A 59 -0.46 28.64 -5.86
N LEU A 60 -0.26 29.10 -7.09
CA LEU A 60 -1.28 29.01 -8.13
C LEU A 60 -1.56 27.56 -8.49
N ALA A 61 -0.51 26.76 -8.66
CA ALA A 61 -0.61 25.33 -8.94
C ALA A 61 -1.41 24.58 -7.86
N THR A 62 -1.04 24.80 -6.59
CA THR A 62 -1.74 24.18 -5.44
C THR A 62 -3.20 24.61 -5.36
N SER A 63 -3.49 25.91 -5.51
CA SER A 63 -4.86 26.45 -5.43
C SER A 63 -5.76 26.02 -6.59
N ALA A 64 -5.18 25.76 -7.75
CA ALA A 64 -5.89 25.34 -8.95
C ALA A 64 -5.95 23.82 -9.14
N GLY A 65 -5.24 23.05 -8.32
CA GLY A 65 -5.13 21.60 -8.45
C GLY A 65 -4.40 21.15 -9.73
N VAL A 66 -3.41 21.92 -10.18
CA VAL A 66 -2.61 21.63 -11.39
C VAL A 66 -1.12 21.58 -11.06
N SER A 67 -0.27 21.15 -11.99
CA SER A 67 1.17 21.18 -11.79
C SER A 67 1.76 22.60 -11.93
N VAL A 68 2.92 22.83 -11.31
CA VAL A 68 3.67 24.10 -11.47
C VAL A 68 4.05 24.32 -12.93
N ILE A 69 4.33 23.26 -13.67
CA ILE A 69 4.66 23.30 -15.10
C ILE A 69 3.48 23.85 -15.91
N ASP A 70 2.25 23.41 -15.58
CA ASP A 70 1.03 23.91 -16.27
C ASP A 70 0.79 25.38 -15.96
N VAL A 71 1.04 25.82 -14.73
CA VAL A 71 0.96 27.25 -14.37
C VAL A 71 1.98 28.07 -15.14
N VAL A 72 3.23 27.62 -15.23
CA VAL A 72 4.29 28.29 -16.01
C VAL A 72 3.97 28.27 -17.51
N ALA A 73 3.37 27.20 -18.03
CA ALA A 73 2.90 27.15 -19.41
C ALA A 73 1.79 28.17 -19.69
N LEU A 74 0.87 28.36 -18.73
CA LEU A 74 -0.20 29.36 -18.84
C LEU A 74 0.27 30.81 -18.59
N VAL A 75 1.30 30.99 -17.76
CA VAL A 75 1.88 32.29 -17.37
C VAL A 75 3.40 32.21 -17.43
N PRO A 76 4.01 32.30 -18.63
CA PRO A 76 5.45 32.14 -18.82
C PRO A 76 6.32 33.11 -18.02
N SER A 77 5.79 34.29 -17.64
CA SER A 77 6.48 35.28 -16.82
C SER A 77 6.82 34.80 -15.40
N LEU A 78 6.18 33.73 -14.93
CA LEU A 78 6.44 33.10 -13.63
C LEU A 78 7.50 32.00 -13.70
N GLY A 79 7.99 31.65 -14.88
CA GLY A 79 9.09 30.70 -15.07
C GLY A 79 10.45 31.30 -14.74
N PRO A 80 11.49 30.47 -14.59
CA PRO A 80 12.85 30.94 -14.35
C PRO A 80 13.30 31.82 -15.50
N GLN A 81 13.53 33.11 -15.23
CA GLN A 81 14.06 34.05 -16.21
C GLN A 81 15.51 33.70 -16.49
N THR A 82 15.83 33.33 -17.72
CA THR A 82 17.20 33.21 -18.19
C THR A 82 17.77 34.65 -18.20
N PRO A 83 18.88 34.96 -17.52
CA PRO A 83 19.46 36.30 -17.57
C PRO A 83 19.83 36.65 -19.03
N ALA A 84 19.29 37.74 -19.51
CA ALA A 84 19.63 38.28 -20.84
C ALA A 84 21.14 38.53 -20.89
N SER A 85 21.81 37.98 -21.91
CA SER A 85 23.22 38.19 -22.20
C SER A 85 23.51 39.72 -22.34
N ALA A 86 24.26 40.25 -21.38
CA ALA A 86 24.81 41.58 -21.49
C ALA A 86 26.00 41.58 -22.46
N PRO A 87 26.20 42.66 -23.25
CA PRO A 87 27.32 42.73 -24.19
C PRO A 87 28.67 42.89 -23.49
N ALA A 88 29.66 42.22 -24.04
CA ALA A 88 31.04 42.20 -23.57
C ALA A 88 31.64 43.60 -23.45
N SER A 89 32.20 43.95 -22.31
CA SER A 89 33.20 45.01 -22.16
C SER A 89 34.37 44.52 -21.30
N THR A 90 35.56 44.76 -21.80
CA THR A 90 36.89 44.34 -21.37
C THR A 90 37.31 44.97 -20.02
N PRO A 91 38.26 44.35 -19.27
CA PRO A 91 38.58 44.75 -17.89
C PRO A 91 39.70 45.80 -17.79
N PRO A 92 39.92 46.40 -16.61
CA PRO A 92 41.05 46.02 -15.81
C PRO A 92 40.92 46.10 -14.26
N GLY A 93 41.76 45.33 -13.60
CA GLY A 93 42.37 45.73 -12.33
C GLY A 93 41.90 44.98 -11.08
N THR A 94 42.65 43.97 -10.70
CA THR A 94 43.01 43.45 -9.37
C THR A 94 42.50 44.16 -8.12
N SER A 95 41.79 43.45 -7.25
CA SER A 95 42.16 43.30 -5.84
C SER A 95 41.36 42.18 -5.16
N ALA A 96 42.08 41.42 -4.37
CA ALA A 96 41.64 40.29 -3.62
C ALA A 96 40.66 40.66 -2.49
N THR A 97 39.60 39.91 -2.30
CA THR A 97 39.04 39.65 -0.97
C THR A 97 38.07 38.45 -1.01
N GLU A 98 38.47 37.47 -0.26
CA GLU A 98 37.72 36.43 0.45
C GLU A 98 36.48 35.80 -0.20
N ASP A 99 36.72 34.60 -0.66
CA ASP A 99 35.77 33.56 -0.95
C ASP A 99 35.02 33.13 0.32
N ARG A 100 33.73 33.37 0.37
CA ARG A 100 32.83 32.77 1.34
C ARG A 100 31.77 32.01 0.55
N PRO A 101 31.76 30.67 0.60
CA PRO A 101 30.75 29.90 -0.15
C PRO A 101 29.39 30.12 0.49
N GLN A 102 28.44 30.60 -0.30
CA GLN A 102 27.01 30.54 0.06
C GLN A 102 26.54 29.09 0.02
N PRO A 103 25.84 28.60 1.05
CA PRO A 103 25.21 27.29 1.00
C PRO A 103 24.02 27.34 0.05
N GLN A 104 24.07 26.55 -1.00
CA GLN A 104 22.88 26.23 -1.80
C GLN A 104 21.94 25.40 -0.93
N ILE A 105 20.89 26.02 -0.43
CA ILE A 105 19.78 25.33 0.23
C ILE A 105 18.90 24.77 -0.89
N ALA A 106 19.09 23.50 -1.21
CA ALA A 106 18.12 22.76 -1.98
C ALA A 106 16.88 22.52 -1.08
N ALA A 107 15.84 23.30 -1.29
CA ALA A 107 14.51 23.02 -0.73
C ALA A 107 13.99 21.72 -1.38
N GLN A 108 14.30 20.58 -0.78
CA GLN A 108 13.60 19.34 -1.09
C GLN A 108 12.21 19.43 -0.47
N ALA A 109 11.22 19.65 -1.31
CA ALA A 109 9.82 19.43 -0.94
C ALA A 109 9.69 17.98 -0.45
N ILE A 110 9.37 17.81 0.83
CA ILE A 110 9.07 16.52 1.42
C ILE A 110 7.72 16.07 0.83
N LYS A 111 7.76 15.33 -0.27
CA LYS A 111 6.63 14.48 -0.63
C LYS A 111 6.57 13.37 0.41
N GLU A 112 5.53 13.36 1.20
CA GLU A 112 5.20 12.21 2.03
C GLU A 112 5.31 10.93 1.19
N PRO A 113 5.95 9.87 1.71
CA PRO A 113 5.85 8.59 1.07
C PRO A 113 4.36 8.25 1.02
N ALA A 114 3.84 8.03 -0.18
CA ALA A 114 2.50 7.51 -0.37
C ALA A 114 2.41 6.20 0.42
N GLY A 115 1.97 6.31 1.67
CA GLY A 115 1.55 5.16 2.44
C GLY A 115 0.55 4.44 1.57
N ALA A 116 0.79 3.16 1.32
CA ALA A 116 -0.14 2.34 0.57
C ALA A 116 -1.52 2.48 1.21
N LEU A 117 -2.32 3.37 0.66
CA LEU A 117 -3.72 3.47 1.01
C LEU A 117 -4.35 2.18 0.54
N ALA A 118 -5.03 1.53 1.43
CA ALA A 118 -5.97 0.50 1.04
C ALA A 118 -6.92 1.14 0.03
N PRO A 119 -7.01 0.60 -1.18
CA PRO A 119 -7.99 1.08 -2.14
C PRO A 119 -9.38 0.84 -1.58
N ASP A 120 -10.27 1.73 -1.90
CA ASP A 120 -11.70 1.66 -1.64
C ASP A 120 -12.24 0.26 -1.95
N LEU A 121 -12.81 -0.41 -0.96
CA LEU A 121 -13.35 -1.76 -1.07
C LEU A 121 -14.86 -1.72 -1.28
N ARG A 122 -15.30 -1.13 -2.35
CA ARG A 122 -16.67 -1.35 -2.83
C ARG A 122 -16.70 -2.58 -3.72
N ALA A 123 -17.00 -3.73 -3.14
CA ALA A 123 -17.33 -4.92 -3.88
C ALA A 123 -18.85 -5.21 -3.72
N PRO A 124 -19.60 -5.24 -4.80
CA PRO A 124 -20.92 -5.82 -4.77
C PRO A 124 -20.82 -7.33 -4.72
N ALA A 125 -21.60 -7.93 -3.84
CA ALA A 125 -21.72 -9.36 -3.74
C ALA A 125 -22.43 -9.94 -4.97
N GLN A 126 -21.85 -10.94 -5.62
CA GLN A 126 -22.61 -11.85 -6.48
C GLN A 126 -23.35 -12.85 -5.59
N PRO A 127 -24.60 -13.22 -5.90
CA PRO A 127 -25.33 -14.18 -5.11
C PRO A 127 -24.69 -15.58 -5.20
N PRO A 128 -24.64 -16.31 -4.07
CA PRO A 128 -24.11 -17.67 -4.06
C PRO A 128 -25.08 -18.62 -4.77
N GLN A 129 -24.53 -19.45 -5.64
CA GLN A 129 -25.25 -20.65 -6.10
C GLN A 129 -25.26 -21.70 -4.97
N PRO A 130 -26.34 -22.46 -4.81
CA PRO A 130 -26.46 -23.42 -3.71
C PRO A 130 -25.50 -24.60 -3.92
N VAL A 131 -24.67 -24.83 -2.90
CA VAL A 131 -23.78 -26.01 -2.85
C VAL A 131 -24.51 -27.09 -2.05
N ASP A 132 -24.78 -28.17 -2.73
CA ASP A 132 -25.27 -29.42 -2.13
C ASP A 132 -24.14 -30.06 -1.30
N VAL A 133 -24.42 -30.31 -0.03
CA VAL A 133 -23.49 -30.94 0.92
C VAL A 133 -23.73 -32.43 0.91
N THR A 134 -22.76 -33.18 0.42
CA THR A 134 -22.66 -34.62 0.75
C THR A 134 -21.26 -34.96 1.25
N GLU A 135 -21.27 -35.56 2.43
CA GLU A 135 -20.12 -35.99 3.22
C GLU A 135 -19.37 -37.20 2.60
N THR A 136 -18.03 -37.13 2.74
CA THR A 136 -17.06 -38.14 3.23
C THR A 136 -16.98 -39.54 2.56
N PRO A 137 -15.88 -40.31 2.67
CA PRO A 137 -14.58 -40.15 3.32
C PRO A 137 -13.37 -40.56 2.47
N ALA A 138 -12.18 -40.37 3.03
CA ALA A 138 -10.92 -40.93 2.54
C ALA A 138 -10.85 -42.45 2.72
N PRO A 139 -10.08 -43.14 1.92
CA PRO A 139 -8.92 -43.83 2.49
C PRO A 139 -7.63 -43.89 1.64
N ASP A 140 -6.64 -44.30 2.35
CA ASP A 140 -5.25 -44.58 2.10
C ASP A 140 -4.87 -45.42 0.85
N THR A 141 -3.60 -45.18 0.51
CA THR A 141 -2.52 -46.16 0.16
C THR A 141 -2.29 -46.62 -1.29
N THR A 142 -1.00 -46.47 -1.58
CA THR A 142 -0.03 -47.31 -2.31
C THR A 142 0.02 -47.34 -3.83
N ALA A 143 1.17 -46.86 -4.28
CA ALA A 143 2.17 -47.42 -5.21
C ALA A 143 1.71 -48.37 -6.36
N ASP A 144 2.05 -48.12 -7.61
CA ASP A 144 3.20 -48.72 -8.28
C ASP A 144 3.15 -48.46 -9.84
N GLN A 145 4.34 -48.26 -10.40
CA GLN A 145 4.83 -48.61 -11.72
C GLN A 145 4.24 -48.06 -13.02
N ALA A 146 5.14 -47.40 -13.76
CA ALA A 146 5.15 -47.20 -15.21
C ALA A 146 5.31 -48.58 -15.92
N PRO A 147 5.21 -48.68 -17.29
CA PRO A 147 5.97 -47.90 -18.25
C PRO A 147 5.31 -47.62 -19.65
N ALA A 148 5.94 -46.68 -20.34
CA ALA A 148 6.21 -46.53 -21.79
C ALA A 148 5.27 -47.10 -22.86
N GLN A 149 4.90 -46.26 -23.83
CA GLN A 149 5.21 -46.39 -25.27
C GLN A 149 4.66 -45.20 -26.09
N ALA A 150 5.55 -44.61 -26.88
CA ALA A 150 5.24 -43.85 -28.11
C ALA A 150 5.27 -44.86 -29.28
N PRO A 151 5.07 -44.50 -30.56
CA PRO A 151 4.74 -43.24 -31.24
C PRO A 151 3.67 -43.38 -32.33
N SER A 152 3.18 -42.30 -32.94
CA SER A 152 3.02 -42.28 -34.41
C SER A 152 2.47 -40.97 -34.99
N ALA A 153 3.27 -40.41 -35.89
CA ALA A 153 2.97 -39.79 -37.19
C ALA A 153 2.06 -38.60 -37.35
N GLN A 154 2.69 -37.53 -37.85
CA GLN A 154 2.14 -36.35 -38.54
C GLN A 154 1.28 -36.68 -39.75
N PRO A 155 0.50 -35.70 -40.22
CA PRO A 155 0.79 -35.19 -41.56
C PRO A 155 0.96 -33.67 -41.65
N THR A 156 1.88 -33.33 -42.47
CA THR A 156 2.31 -32.07 -43.06
C THR A 156 1.18 -31.25 -43.67
N ALA A 157 1.11 -29.95 -43.39
CA ALA A 157 0.41 -28.98 -44.24
C ALA A 157 1.39 -27.83 -44.61
N ALA A 158 1.29 -27.43 -45.87
CA ALA A 158 2.18 -26.58 -46.62
C ALA A 158 2.24 -25.09 -46.10
N PRO A 159 3.32 -24.34 -46.42
CA PRO A 159 3.54 -23.00 -45.88
C PRO A 159 2.81 -21.94 -46.70
N SER A 160 2.16 -21.02 -46.01
CA SER A 160 1.74 -19.70 -46.52
C SER A 160 2.87 -18.71 -46.48
N PRO A 161 2.93 -17.73 -47.40
CA PRO A 161 4.12 -16.89 -47.58
C PRO A 161 4.34 -15.87 -46.44
N ALA A 162 5.59 -15.73 -46.05
CA ALA A 162 6.07 -14.81 -45.06
C ALA A 162 5.87 -13.35 -45.49
N VAL A 163 5.18 -12.59 -44.64
CA VAL A 163 5.22 -11.13 -44.65
C VAL A 163 6.44 -10.70 -43.84
N THR A 164 7.41 -10.11 -44.49
CA THR A 164 8.61 -9.55 -43.87
C THR A 164 8.24 -8.31 -43.03
N PRO A 165 8.50 -8.27 -41.72
CA PRO A 165 8.34 -7.04 -40.95
C PRO A 165 9.43 -6.06 -41.34
N ALA A 166 9.03 -4.81 -41.63
CA ALA A 166 9.96 -3.71 -41.83
C ALA A 166 10.78 -3.48 -40.55
N THR A 167 12.08 -3.63 -40.65
CA THR A 167 13.04 -3.29 -39.60
C THR A 167 13.04 -1.80 -39.34
N THR A 168 12.39 -1.37 -38.29
CA THR A 168 12.58 -0.03 -37.74
C THR A 168 14.00 0.05 -37.13
N PRO A 169 14.81 1.06 -37.48
CA PRO A 169 16.15 1.16 -36.93
C PRO A 169 16.06 1.38 -35.42
N ALA A 170 16.76 0.53 -34.68
CA ALA A 170 16.91 0.64 -33.23
C ALA A 170 17.46 2.03 -32.89
N ARG A 171 16.68 2.82 -32.15
CA ARG A 171 17.14 4.07 -31.57
C ARG A 171 18.28 3.74 -30.59
N PRO A 172 19.47 4.36 -30.69
CA PRO A 172 20.51 4.12 -29.72
C PRO A 172 19.98 4.50 -28.33
N ALA A 173 20.10 3.57 -27.39
CA ALA A 173 19.79 3.84 -25.99
C ALA A 173 20.61 5.05 -25.52
N PRO A 174 20.03 6.00 -24.80
CA PRO A 174 20.79 7.09 -24.23
C PRO A 174 21.84 6.49 -23.28
N ALA A 175 23.11 6.84 -23.50
CA ALA A 175 24.18 6.56 -22.55
C ALA A 175 23.88 7.37 -21.28
N VAL A 176 23.19 6.77 -20.35
CA VAL A 176 23.00 7.33 -19.02
C VAL A 176 24.24 6.94 -18.23
N ASP A 177 24.90 7.94 -17.67
CA ASP A 177 25.97 7.74 -16.67
C ASP A 177 25.28 7.22 -15.39
N GLU A 178 24.97 5.93 -15.40
CA GLU A 178 24.24 5.23 -14.34
C GLU A 178 25.25 4.87 -13.24
N GLN A 179 25.54 5.81 -12.37
CA GLN A 179 26.04 5.45 -11.06
C GLN A 179 24.97 4.64 -10.34
N GLU A 180 25.10 3.31 -10.44
CA GLU A 180 24.25 2.40 -9.67
C GLU A 180 24.38 2.73 -8.18
N ARG A 181 23.25 2.82 -7.48
CA ARG A 181 23.26 2.97 -6.01
C ARG A 181 23.97 1.77 -5.41
N LYS A 182 24.96 2.03 -4.56
CA LYS A 182 25.67 0.98 -3.84
C LYS A 182 24.66 0.14 -3.05
N LEU A 183 24.61 -1.16 -3.35
CA LEU A 183 23.75 -2.09 -2.64
C LEU A 183 24.26 -2.34 -1.22
N PRO A 184 23.37 -2.42 -0.22
CA PRO A 184 23.73 -2.91 1.10
C PRO A 184 24.28 -4.32 1.03
N SER A 185 25.21 -4.64 1.92
CA SER A 185 25.77 -5.99 2.08
C SER A 185 25.29 -6.63 3.39
N ILE A 186 25.35 -7.96 3.48
CA ILE A 186 25.13 -8.68 4.73
C ILE A 186 26.23 -8.24 5.72
N PRO A 187 25.87 -7.89 6.97
CA PRO A 187 26.84 -7.51 7.99
C PRO A 187 27.86 -8.63 8.24
N GLU A 188 29.10 -8.27 8.52
CA GLU A 188 30.12 -9.23 8.93
C GLU A 188 29.78 -9.78 10.33
N GLY A 189 29.60 -11.07 10.42
CA GLY A 189 29.31 -11.78 11.65
C GLY A 189 29.43 -13.27 11.41
N ASN A 190 30.17 -13.97 12.27
CA ASN A 190 30.43 -15.39 12.08
C ASN A 190 29.50 -16.27 12.91
N ASP A 191 28.78 -15.69 13.85
CA ASP A 191 27.89 -16.38 14.78
C ASP A 191 26.52 -15.68 14.82
N GLY A 192 25.49 -16.42 15.13
CA GLY A 192 24.12 -15.92 15.21
C GLY A 192 23.96 -14.78 16.21
N ASP A 193 24.81 -14.68 17.22
CA ASP A 193 24.72 -13.69 18.30
C ASP A 193 25.00 -12.26 17.83
N ARG A 194 25.73 -12.07 16.73
CA ARG A 194 25.96 -10.75 16.13
C ARG A 194 24.78 -10.23 15.35
N TRP A 195 23.87 -11.09 14.91
CA TRP A 195 22.75 -10.75 14.05
C TRP A 195 21.43 -10.62 14.78
N ILE A 196 21.41 -10.96 16.06
CA ILE A 196 20.21 -10.90 16.89
C ILE A 196 20.49 -10.21 18.20
N TYR A 197 19.44 -9.66 18.83
CA TYR A 197 19.48 -9.29 20.23
C TYR A 197 19.22 -10.53 21.08
N ALA A 198 19.88 -10.64 22.22
CA ALA A 198 19.57 -11.62 23.25
C ALA A 198 18.24 -11.26 23.92
N GLU A 199 17.14 -11.63 23.30
CA GLU A 199 15.79 -11.38 23.78
C GLU A 199 15.20 -12.64 24.39
N PRO A 200 14.50 -12.53 25.53
CA PRO A 200 13.77 -13.67 26.07
C PRO A 200 12.65 -14.09 25.13
N ASN A 201 12.20 -15.33 25.26
CA ASN A 201 11.09 -15.87 24.49
C ASN A 201 9.87 -14.94 24.56
N LEU A 202 9.36 -14.51 23.42
CA LEU A 202 8.27 -13.57 23.28
C LEU A 202 6.97 -14.08 23.94
N ALA A 203 6.74 -15.37 23.92
CA ALA A 203 5.55 -15.98 24.54
C ALA A 203 5.39 -15.66 26.04
N SER A 204 6.50 -15.40 26.76
CA SER A 204 6.48 -15.01 28.17
C SER A 204 6.19 -13.51 28.38
N LYS A 205 6.26 -12.71 27.32
CA LYS A 205 6.12 -11.25 27.36
C LYS A 205 4.85 -10.73 26.68
N ARG A 206 3.78 -11.50 26.72
CA ARG A 206 2.50 -11.09 26.16
C ARG A 206 2.04 -9.77 26.76
N PRO A 207 1.45 -8.88 25.97
CA PRO A 207 0.79 -7.68 26.50
C PRO A 207 -0.26 -8.07 27.52
N ASN A 208 -0.20 -7.47 28.71
CA ASN A 208 -1.19 -7.68 29.76
C ASN A 208 -2.21 -6.54 29.72
N PHE A 209 -3.20 -6.62 28.87
CA PHE A 209 -4.30 -5.67 28.80
C PHE A 209 -5.43 -6.13 29.71
N LYS A 210 -5.59 -5.46 30.84
CA LYS A 210 -6.56 -5.83 31.88
C LYS A 210 -8.01 -5.42 31.60
N GLN A 211 -8.29 -4.64 30.54
CA GLN A 211 -9.62 -4.06 30.35
C GLN A 211 -10.20 -4.40 28.97
N ALA A 212 -11.27 -5.20 29.00
CA ALA A 212 -12.16 -5.39 27.85
C ALA A 212 -13.16 -4.24 27.65
N ASP A 213 -13.44 -3.45 28.68
CA ASP A 213 -14.48 -2.43 28.69
C ASP A 213 -13.96 -0.99 28.48
N ARG A 214 -13.12 -0.83 27.50
CA ARG A 214 -12.73 0.53 27.09
C ARG A 214 -13.84 1.18 26.34
N GLN A 215 -14.43 2.25 26.94
CA GLN A 215 -15.53 2.91 26.30
C GLN A 215 -15.07 3.69 25.07
N MET A 216 -15.62 3.32 23.93
CA MET A 216 -15.46 4.00 22.66
C MET A 216 -16.76 4.66 22.27
N VAL A 217 -16.68 5.88 21.77
CA VAL A 217 -17.79 6.61 21.18
C VAL A 217 -17.48 6.96 19.73
N PHE A 218 -18.51 7.10 18.91
CA PHE A 218 -18.40 7.32 17.48
C PHE A 218 -19.14 8.62 17.13
N LEU A 219 -18.43 9.56 16.55
CA LEU A 219 -18.88 10.90 16.30
C LEU A 219 -18.81 11.26 14.83
N ASP A 220 -19.92 11.59 14.24
CA ASP A 220 -19.95 12.35 13.00
C ASP A 220 -19.79 13.85 13.34
N ALA A 221 -18.63 14.41 13.05
CA ALA A 221 -18.33 15.79 13.37
C ALA A 221 -19.03 16.80 12.43
N ALA A 222 -19.59 16.36 11.30
CA ALA A 222 -20.37 17.22 10.42
C ALA A 222 -21.78 17.47 10.94
N THR A 223 -22.43 16.42 11.45
CA THR A 223 -23.82 16.47 11.93
C THR A 223 -23.94 16.59 13.45
N GLY A 224 -22.83 16.37 14.19
CA GLY A 224 -22.83 16.30 15.64
C GLY A 224 -23.39 15.01 16.23
N VAL A 225 -23.79 14.05 15.41
CA VAL A 225 -24.36 12.77 15.87
C VAL A 225 -23.30 11.94 16.56
N LEU A 226 -23.54 11.62 17.83
CA LEU A 226 -22.69 10.77 18.67
C LEU A 226 -23.41 9.46 18.98
N ALA A 227 -22.79 8.34 18.65
CA ALA A 227 -23.22 7.01 19.08
C ALA A 227 -22.35 6.49 20.24
N SER A 228 -22.98 6.09 21.32
CA SER A 228 -22.36 5.56 22.53
C SER A 228 -22.99 4.24 22.98
N ARG A 229 -22.53 3.69 24.08
CA ARG A 229 -23.12 2.51 24.71
C ARG A 229 -24.55 2.78 25.22
N THR A 230 -24.82 4.02 25.60
CA THR A 230 -26.11 4.43 26.20
C THR A 230 -27.13 4.91 25.17
N GLY A 231 -26.76 4.99 23.91
CA GLY A 231 -27.63 5.43 22.82
C GLY A 231 -26.98 6.48 21.92
N THR A 232 -27.80 7.19 21.20
CA THR A 232 -27.42 8.22 20.23
C THR A 232 -27.91 9.58 20.73
N VAL A 233 -27.06 10.59 20.55
CA VAL A 233 -27.37 11.99 20.88
C VAL A 233 -26.74 12.90 19.82
N THR A 234 -27.35 14.06 19.59
CA THR A 234 -26.78 15.10 18.74
C THR A 234 -26.11 16.15 19.62
N LEU A 235 -24.83 16.39 19.36
CA LEU A 235 -24.02 17.41 20.03
C LEU A 235 -24.01 18.69 19.19
N ASP A 236 -23.99 19.83 19.85
CA ASP A 236 -23.71 21.12 19.19
C ASP A 236 -22.19 21.33 19.22
N LEU A 237 -21.55 21.21 18.05
CA LEU A 237 -20.09 21.24 17.91
C LEU A 237 -19.57 22.50 17.23
N GLY A 238 -20.40 23.49 16.95
CA GLY A 238 -19.96 24.77 16.39
C GLY A 238 -18.81 24.67 15.38
N THR A 239 -17.61 24.95 15.81
CA THR A 239 -16.38 24.89 14.98
C THR A 239 -15.78 23.47 14.87
N GLY A 240 -16.19 22.52 15.72
CA GLY A 240 -15.58 21.19 15.79
C GLY A 240 -14.15 21.22 16.37
N SER A 241 -13.85 22.20 17.20
CA SER A 241 -12.56 22.28 17.89
C SER A 241 -12.42 21.14 18.92
N VAL A 242 -11.18 20.83 19.29
CA VAL A 242 -10.90 19.82 20.33
C VAL A 242 -11.63 20.18 21.63
N ALA A 243 -11.63 21.47 22.01
CA ALA A 243 -12.31 21.94 23.21
C ALA A 243 -13.80 21.65 23.19
N GLU A 244 -14.48 21.95 22.08
CA GLU A 244 -15.92 21.67 21.93
C GLU A 244 -16.22 20.17 21.96
N ILE A 245 -15.46 19.36 21.23
CA ILE A 245 -15.65 17.90 21.20
C ILE A 245 -15.47 17.30 22.59
N LEU A 246 -14.37 17.63 23.29
CA LEU A 246 -14.13 17.11 24.64
C LEU A 246 -15.22 17.56 25.62
N THR A 247 -15.57 18.85 25.60
CA THR A 247 -16.60 19.39 26.50
C THR A 247 -17.97 18.73 26.24
N ALA A 248 -18.43 18.68 24.99
CA ALA A 248 -19.71 18.13 24.63
C ALA A 248 -19.83 16.62 24.93
N VAL A 249 -18.80 15.85 24.58
CA VAL A 249 -18.76 14.41 24.85
C VAL A 249 -18.81 14.12 26.34
N TYR A 250 -18.01 14.83 27.14
CA TYR A 250 -17.96 14.58 28.59
C TYR A 250 -19.14 15.18 29.37
N ALA A 251 -19.87 16.13 28.81
CA ALA A 251 -21.15 16.57 29.36
C ALA A 251 -22.28 15.56 29.12
N THR A 252 -22.17 14.76 28.06
CA THR A 252 -23.25 13.90 27.57
C THR A 252 -23.05 12.44 27.96
N VAL A 253 -21.82 11.94 27.93
CA VAL A 253 -21.51 10.54 28.25
C VAL A 253 -21.09 10.41 29.71
N PRO A 254 -21.89 9.72 30.56
CA PRO A 254 -21.69 9.69 32.02
C PRO A 254 -20.52 8.79 32.47
N ALA A 255 -19.68 8.32 31.58
CA ALA A 255 -18.58 7.40 31.89
C ALA A 255 -17.27 7.84 31.23
N THR A 256 -16.17 7.27 31.68
CA THR A 256 -14.85 7.52 31.11
C THR A 256 -14.78 7.09 29.66
N VAL A 257 -14.60 8.04 28.74
CA VAL A 257 -14.41 7.78 27.31
C VAL A 257 -12.91 7.68 27.05
N GLU A 258 -12.47 6.50 26.62
CA GLU A 258 -11.06 6.30 26.26
C GLU A 258 -10.77 6.72 24.81
N ARG A 259 -11.75 6.52 23.90
CA ARG A 259 -11.59 6.88 22.50
C ARG A 259 -12.85 7.50 21.93
N ILE A 260 -12.63 8.56 21.17
CA ILE A 260 -13.63 9.19 20.30
C ILE A 260 -13.18 8.92 18.88
N TYR A 261 -13.93 8.11 18.13
CA TYR A 261 -13.71 7.87 16.72
C TYR A 261 -14.52 8.85 15.88
N ILE A 262 -13.84 9.66 15.09
CA ILE A 262 -14.49 10.53 14.09
C ILE A 262 -14.84 9.68 12.89
N THR A 263 -16.12 9.57 12.58
CA THR A 263 -16.66 8.77 11.47
C THR A 263 -16.84 9.56 10.19
N ALA A 264 -17.10 10.87 10.31
CA ALA A 264 -17.25 11.80 9.20
C ALA A 264 -17.00 13.25 9.68
N GLY A 265 -16.88 14.17 8.72
CA GLY A 265 -16.79 15.60 8.98
C GLY A 265 -15.40 16.11 9.32
N GLU A 266 -14.40 15.28 9.37
CA GLU A 266 -12.94 15.54 9.50
C GLU A 266 -12.62 16.94 10.08
N PRO A 267 -12.85 17.22 11.38
CA PRO A 267 -12.80 18.57 11.94
C PRO A 267 -11.43 19.24 11.79
N TRP A 268 -10.37 18.44 11.68
CA TRP A 268 -8.99 18.91 11.44
C TRP A 268 -8.77 19.48 10.03
N LEU A 269 -9.69 19.27 9.07
CA LEU A 269 -9.59 19.79 7.71
C LEU A 269 -10.50 21.00 7.44
N ARG A 270 -11.34 21.43 8.40
CA ARG A 270 -12.28 22.54 8.20
C ARG A 270 -11.66 23.86 7.77
N ASN A 271 -10.38 24.10 8.11
CA ASN A 271 -9.63 25.30 7.72
C ASN A 271 -8.40 24.95 6.87
N ALA A 272 -8.44 23.80 6.17
CA ALA A 272 -7.29 23.33 5.41
C ALA A 272 -6.85 24.31 4.31
N GLU A 273 -7.78 25.08 3.74
CA GLU A 273 -7.52 26.11 2.72
C GLU A 273 -6.62 27.25 3.21
N ARG A 274 -6.50 27.45 4.54
CA ARG A 274 -5.62 28.45 5.15
C ARG A 274 -4.18 27.99 5.29
N HIS A 275 -3.91 26.73 5.00
CA HIS A 275 -2.61 26.09 5.19
C HIS A 275 -2.03 25.63 3.86
N GLN A 276 -0.72 25.77 3.72
CA GLN A 276 -0.01 25.28 2.54
C GLN A 276 -0.02 23.74 2.47
N PHE A 277 0.04 23.07 3.64
CA PHE A 277 0.03 21.61 3.74
C PHE A 277 -1.06 21.15 4.70
N LEU A 278 -1.77 20.08 4.34
CA LEU A 278 -2.83 19.50 5.17
C LEU A 278 -2.35 19.13 6.58
N LYS A 279 -1.10 18.69 6.72
CA LYS A 279 -0.55 18.35 8.03
C LYS A 279 -0.46 19.55 8.97
N ASP A 280 -0.33 20.77 8.45
CA ASP A 280 -0.27 21.99 9.25
C ASP A 280 -1.65 22.34 9.81
N ALA A 281 -2.71 22.14 9.00
CA ALA A 281 -4.09 22.23 9.47
C ALA A 281 -4.37 21.23 10.59
N VAL A 282 -3.94 19.99 10.42
CA VAL A 282 -4.04 18.93 11.44
C VAL A 282 -3.27 19.31 12.70
N ALA A 283 -2.04 19.79 12.56
CA ALA A 283 -1.22 20.21 13.70
C ALA A 283 -1.86 21.37 14.47
N GLN A 284 -2.40 22.34 13.76
CA GLN A 284 -3.12 23.47 14.36
C GLN A 284 -4.35 22.99 15.14
N TRP A 285 -5.16 22.09 14.55
CA TRP A 285 -6.32 21.54 15.24
C TRP A 285 -5.96 20.75 16.48
N LEU A 286 -4.95 19.88 16.42
CA LEU A 286 -4.47 19.06 17.55
C LEU A 286 -3.93 19.90 18.71
N ASN A 287 -3.30 21.03 18.41
CA ASN A 287 -2.70 21.94 19.39
C ASN A 287 -3.59 23.15 19.68
N GLY A 288 -4.86 23.10 19.30
CA GLY A 288 -5.83 24.15 19.60
C GLY A 288 -6.11 24.31 21.10
N PRO A 289 -6.90 25.33 21.47
CA PRO A 289 -7.29 25.55 22.86
C PRO A 289 -7.95 24.31 23.48
N LEU A 290 -7.70 24.07 24.76
CA LEU A 290 -8.26 22.96 25.51
C LEU A 290 -9.23 23.45 26.58
N PRO A 291 -10.22 22.62 26.99
CA PRO A 291 -11.05 22.92 28.13
C PRO A 291 -10.20 22.96 29.41
N GLN A 292 -10.72 23.62 30.44
CA GLN A 292 -10.09 23.68 31.74
C GLN A 292 -9.71 22.27 32.25
N ASP A 293 -8.54 22.15 32.88
CA ASP A 293 -7.98 20.90 33.42
C ASP A 293 -7.57 19.83 32.41
N TRP A 294 -7.71 20.08 31.12
CA TRP A 294 -7.19 19.19 30.06
C TRP A 294 -5.79 19.62 29.63
N THR A 295 -4.93 18.66 29.44
CA THR A 295 -3.57 18.86 28.89
C THR A 295 -3.27 17.83 27.82
N VAL A 296 -2.30 18.11 26.96
CA VAL A 296 -1.74 17.11 26.05
C VAL A 296 -1.13 15.98 26.88
N GLU A 297 -1.41 14.74 26.50
CA GLU A 297 -0.90 13.58 27.24
C GLU A 297 0.62 13.57 27.25
N ALA A 298 1.20 13.67 28.45
CA ALA A 298 2.64 13.55 28.67
C ALA A 298 3.10 12.08 28.56
N SER A 299 4.43 11.87 28.59
CA SER A 299 5.01 10.54 28.52
C SER A 299 4.42 9.61 29.58
N ARG A 300 4.00 8.44 29.16
CA ARG A 300 3.48 7.40 30.02
C ARG A 300 4.23 6.14 29.83
N GLY A 301 4.44 5.43 30.87
CA GLY A 301 5.09 4.12 30.89
C GLY A 301 5.18 3.35 29.57
N LYS A 302 5.67 2.19 29.54
CA LYS A 302 6.09 1.47 28.33
C LYS A 302 5.00 1.24 27.24
N ASP A 303 3.72 1.43 27.59
CA ASP A 303 2.61 0.94 26.76
C ASP A 303 1.80 2.03 26.04
N ARG A 304 2.05 3.31 26.28
CA ARG A 304 1.35 4.42 25.64
C ARG A 304 2.30 5.43 25.01
N GLN A 305 1.99 5.83 23.79
CA GLN A 305 2.68 6.91 23.11
C GLN A 305 2.20 8.25 23.65
N ALA A 306 3.14 9.12 24.03
CA ALA A 306 2.85 10.49 24.41
C ALA A 306 2.68 11.39 23.19
N GLY A 307 1.98 12.50 23.39
CA GLY A 307 1.77 13.51 22.38
C GLY A 307 0.87 13.08 21.21
N HIS A 308 0.71 13.96 20.26
CA HIS A 308 -0.14 13.77 19.09
C HIS A 308 0.61 13.06 17.95
N LEU A 309 -0.15 12.38 17.06
CA LEU A 309 0.31 11.97 15.75
C LEU A 309 -0.31 12.90 14.70
N VAL A 310 0.51 13.71 14.08
CA VAL A 310 0.10 14.60 12.99
C VAL A 310 0.13 13.80 11.69
N HIS A 311 -1.03 13.39 11.20
CA HIS A 311 -1.19 12.70 9.94
C HIS A 311 -2.40 13.24 9.20
N PRO A 312 -2.30 13.65 7.91
CA PRO A 312 -3.37 14.35 7.20
C PRO A 312 -4.71 13.62 7.18
N ARG A 313 -4.68 12.29 7.05
CA ARG A 313 -5.90 11.47 6.96
C ARG A 313 -6.30 10.82 8.27
N ASN A 314 -5.33 10.38 9.05
CA ASN A 314 -5.56 9.59 10.27
C ASN A 314 -4.81 10.21 11.47
N PRO A 315 -5.16 11.43 11.89
CA PRO A 315 -4.54 12.04 13.07
C PRO A 315 -4.93 11.31 14.34
N VAL A 316 -4.07 11.39 15.33
CA VAL A 316 -4.36 10.90 16.68
C VAL A 316 -4.06 12.02 17.67
N GLY A 317 -5.10 12.56 18.24
CA GLY A 317 -5.02 13.47 19.37
C GLY A 317 -5.03 12.69 20.69
N ARG A 318 -4.19 13.09 21.66
CA ARG A 318 -4.11 12.47 22.97
C ARG A 318 -4.11 13.52 24.04
N TRP A 319 -5.09 13.44 24.91
CA TRP A 319 -5.27 14.38 25.99
C TRP A 319 -5.52 13.65 27.32
N GLN A 320 -5.22 14.35 28.42
CA GLN A 320 -5.44 13.85 29.76
C GLN A 320 -6.07 14.91 30.66
N ARG A 321 -6.90 14.47 31.60
CA ARG A 321 -7.44 15.25 32.70
C ARG A 321 -7.31 14.41 33.98
N GLY A 322 -6.34 14.73 34.83
CA GLY A 322 -5.96 13.86 35.95
C GLY A 322 -5.53 12.48 35.45
N ASP A 323 -6.14 11.44 35.97
CA ASP A 323 -5.88 10.04 35.55
C ASP A 323 -6.70 9.61 34.32
N GLN A 324 -7.57 10.46 33.84
CA GLN A 324 -8.38 10.19 32.68
C GLN A 324 -7.62 10.49 31.39
N HIS A 325 -7.70 9.59 30.44
CA HIS A 325 -7.03 9.67 29.16
C HIS A 325 -7.99 9.44 28.03
N THR A 326 -7.92 10.29 27.03
CA THR A 326 -8.81 10.24 25.86
C THR A 326 -8.02 10.43 24.59
N GLU A 327 -8.25 9.55 23.63
CA GLU A 327 -7.76 9.70 22.27
C GLU A 327 -8.91 10.10 21.34
N ILE A 328 -8.72 11.11 20.47
CA ILE A 328 -9.57 11.35 19.31
C ILE A 328 -8.83 10.82 18.08
N ARG A 329 -9.53 10.01 17.27
CA ARG A 329 -8.96 9.31 16.12
C ARG A 329 -9.93 9.31 14.94
N SER A 330 -9.39 9.29 13.72
CA SER A 330 -10.19 8.94 12.54
C SER A 330 -10.53 7.45 12.55
N VAL A 331 -11.74 7.10 12.15
CA VAL A 331 -12.10 5.70 11.86
C VAL A 331 -11.41 5.18 10.61
N GLY A 332 -10.93 6.07 9.74
CA GLY A 332 -10.28 5.74 8.47
C GLY A 332 -9.04 4.84 8.56
N GLU A 333 -8.43 4.71 9.75
CA GLU A 333 -7.41 3.67 9.97
C GLU A 333 -7.95 2.25 9.87
N TRP A 334 -9.22 2.04 10.23
CA TRP A 334 -9.85 0.72 10.26
C TRP A 334 -10.51 0.37 8.94
N PHE A 335 -11.27 1.29 8.41
CA PHE A 335 -11.99 1.18 7.14
C PHE A 335 -12.52 2.56 6.71
N ASP A 336 -12.80 2.70 5.44
CA ASP A 336 -13.62 3.80 4.95
C ASP A 336 -15.07 3.58 5.40
N ALA A 337 -15.64 4.57 6.09
CA ALA A 337 -17.00 4.49 6.60
C ALA A 337 -18.07 4.58 5.50
N GLU A 338 -17.72 5.02 4.28
CA GLU A 338 -18.62 5.11 3.12
C GLU A 338 -19.95 5.85 3.42
N GLY A 339 -19.88 6.90 4.23
CA GLY A 339 -21.07 7.66 4.65
C GLY A 339 -21.98 6.92 5.65
N ALA A 340 -21.53 5.80 6.22
CA ALA A 340 -22.27 5.11 7.28
C ALA A 340 -22.41 6.00 8.50
N ASP A 341 -23.62 5.99 9.08
CA ASP A 341 -23.88 6.72 10.31
C ASP A 341 -23.09 6.16 11.51
N PRO A 342 -22.92 6.96 12.59
CA PRO A 342 -22.14 6.52 13.76
C PRO A 342 -22.66 5.26 14.44
N VAL A 343 -23.97 4.94 14.35
CA VAL A 343 -24.56 3.73 14.93
C VAL A 343 -24.12 2.51 14.14
N THR A 344 -24.14 2.60 12.81
CA THR A 344 -23.66 1.56 11.90
C THR A 344 -22.17 1.30 12.10
N VAL A 345 -21.37 2.37 12.22
CA VAL A 345 -19.92 2.24 12.50
C VAL A 345 -19.68 1.58 13.87
N ARG A 346 -20.42 2.00 14.90
CA ARG A 346 -20.35 1.36 16.22
C ARG A 346 -20.73 -0.13 16.15
N THR A 347 -21.78 -0.45 15.41
CA THR A 347 -22.20 -1.85 15.19
C THR A 347 -21.11 -2.64 14.49
N ALA A 348 -20.41 -2.05 13.52
CA ALA A 348 -19.28 -2.69 12.86
C ALA A 348 -18.16 -3.06 13.85
N PHE A 349 -17.83 -2.18 14.80
CA PHE A 349 -16.84 -2.50 15.84
C PHE A 349 -17.31 -3.61 16.79
N ILE A 350 -18.61 -3.67 17.08
CA ILE A 350 -19.19 -4.76 17.89
C ILE A 350 -19.10 -6.09 17.13
N GLU A 351 -19.46 -6.12 15.85
CA GLU A 351 -19.38 -7.33 15.03
C GLU A 351 -17.93 -7.78 14.82
N LEU A 352 -17.00 -6.84 14.61
CA LEU A 352 -15.58 -7.11 14.57
C LEU A 352 -15.11 -7.81 15.86
N TRP A 353 -15.46 -7.23 17.02
CA TRP A 353 -15.10 -7.79 18.31
C TRP A 353 -15.70 -9.18 18.52
N ARG A 354 -16.97 -9.38 18.17
CA ARG A 354 -17.65 -10.68 18.25
C ARG A 354 -16.98 -11.73 17.37
N ALA A 355 -16.64 -11.38 16.14
CA ALA A 355 -15.96 -12.29 15.22
C ALA A 355 -14.58 -12.70 15.73
N LEU A 356 -13.81 -11.73 16.24
CA LEU A 356 -12.48 -12.00 16.80
C LEU A 356 -12.53 -12.79 18.10
N ARG A 357 -13.54 -12.55 18.96
CA ARG A 357 -13.73 -13.25 20.23
C ARG A 357 -13.95 -14.76 20.07
N ARG A 358 -14.43 -15.22 18.94
CA ARG A 358 -14.53 -16.66 18.64
C ARG A 358 -13.18 -17.38 18.67
N HIS A 359 -12.10 -16.63 18.49
CA HIS A 359 -10.73 -17.15 18.39
C HIS A 359 -9.82 -16.68 19.52
N TRP A 360 -10.16 -15.59 20.20
CA TRP A 360 -9.42 -15.00 21.30
C TRP A 360 -10.40 -14.49 22.37
N ASP A 361 -10.64 -15.29 23.38
CA ASP A 361 -11.64 -15.03 24.42
C ASP A 361 -11.47 -13.67 25.11
N ASP A 362 -10.21 -13.25 25.25
CA ASP A 362 -9.80 -12.01 25.91
C ASP A 362 -9.45 -10.88 24.95
N VAL A 363 -9.99 -10.89 23.72
CA VAL A 363 -9.68 -9.86 22.72
C VAL A 363 -10.10 -8.48 23.17
N VAL A 364 -9.19 -7.52 22.95
CA VAL A 364 -9.42 -6.08 23.11
C VAL A 364 -9.08 -5.39 21.80
N LEU A 365 -9.99 -4.58 21.29
CA LEU A 365 -9.72 -3.72 20.14
C LEU A 365 -8.83 -2.57 20.60
N MET A 366 -7.58 -2.56 20.10
CA MET A 366 -6.63 -1.51 20.37
C MET A 366 -7.00 -0.22 19.63
N GLY A 367 -6.24 0.86 19.82
CA GLY A 367 -6.49 2.13 19.14
C GLY A 367 -6.43 2.04 17.61
N SER A 368 -5.65 1.11 17.06
CA SER A 368 -5.48 0.93 15.62
C SER A 368 -5.51 -0.55 15.22
N PRO A 369 -5.78 -0.85 13.94
CA PRO A 369 -5.74 -2.22 13.43
C PRO A 369 -4.35 -2.83 13.55
N SER A 370 -3.27 -2.04 13.36
CA SER A 370 -1.89 -2.52 13.49
C SER A 370 -1.56 -2.97 14.91
N GLN A 371 -1.95 -2.19 15.92
CA GLN A 371 -1.77 -2.53 17.33
C GLN A 371 -2.61 -3.76 17.71
N THR A 372 -3.85 -3.82 17.25
CA THR A 372 -4.74 -4.98 17.44
C THR A 372 -4.15 -6.23 16.81
N GLY A 373 -3.66 -6.14 15.57
CA GLY A 373 -3.04 -7.26 14.87
C GLY A 373 -1.83 -7.82 15.60
N ARG A 374 -0.97 -6.96 16.14
CA ARG A 374 0.19 -7.34 16.95
C ARG A 374 -0.21 -8.00 18.26
N ASP A 375 -1.20 -7.45 18.96
CA ASP A 375 -1.71 -8.02 20.20
C ASP A 375 -2.33 -9.41 19.98
N LEU A 376 -3.16 -9.57 18.97
CA LEU A 376 -3.76 -10.84 18.60
C LEU A 376 -2.72 -11.89 18.22
N TRP A 377 -1.65 -11.49 17.50
CA TRP A 377 -0.54 -12.38 17.21
C TRP A 377 0.14 -12.84 18.51
N ALA A 378 0.48 -11.92 19.41
CA ALA A 378 1.11 -12.25 20.70
C ALA A 378 0.26 -13.22 21.54
N ARG A 379 -1.08 -13.09 21.48
CA ARG A 379 -2.03 -14.02 22.14
C ARG A 379 -2.11 -15.39 21.47
N THR A 380 -1.71 -15.48 20.21
CA THR A 380 -1.73 -16.75 19.46
C THR A 380 -0.52 -17.62 19.80
N ILE A 381 0.58 -17.03 20.27
CA ILE A 381 1.80 -17.77 20.61
C ILE A 381 1.59 -18.60 21.89
N PRO A 382 2.08 -19.85 21.95
CA PRO A 382 2.05 -20.64 23.18
C PRO A 382 2.73 -19.93 24.35
N ALA A 383 2.10 -19.91 25.51
CA ALA A 383 2.62 -19.25 26.71
C ALA A 383 3.70 -20.06 27.44
N LYS A 384 3.91 -21.34 27.10
CA LYS A 384 4.78 -22.26 27.79
C LYS A 384 6.15 -22.39 27.11
N GLU A 385 7.19 -22.64 27.91
CA GLU A 385 8.47 -23.17 27.44
C GLU A 385 8.25 -24.45 26.61
N GLY A 386 9.03 -24.62 25.58
CA GLY A 386 8.86 -25.73 24.64
C GLY A 386 8.01 -25.37 23.42
N ALA A 387 7.91 -24.05 23.08
CA ALA A 387 7.46 -23.68 21.76
C ALA A 387 8.22 -24.47 20.69
N LYS A 388 7.58 -24.76 19.58
CA LYS A 388 8.07 -25.55 18.45
C LYS A 388 9.52 -25.20 18.02
N TRP A 389 10.00 -23.99 18.34
CA TRP A 389 11.31 -23.46 17.98
C TRP A 389 12.13 -23.19 19.25
N ALA A 390 13.27 -23.88 19.38
CA ALA A 390 14.12 -23.80 20.56
C ALA A 390 14.68 -22.40 20.87
N GLY A 391 14.87 -21.57 19.86
CA GLY A 391 15.35 -20.19 20.00
C GLY A 391 14.25 -19.14 20.22
N GLY A 392 12.98 -19.52 20.28
CA GLY A 392 11.86 -18.59 20.32
C GLY A 392 11.79 -17.72 19.06
N TYR A 393 11.53 -16.41 19.23
CA TYR A 393 11.49 -15.44 18.15
C TYR A 393 12.57 -14.35 18.38
N PRO A 394 13.83 -14.61 18.02
CA PRO A 394 14.90 -13.65 18.23
C PRO A 394 14.69 -12.39 17.38
N VAL A 395 14.94 -11.25 17.97
CA VAL A 395 14.90 -9.96 17.27
C VAL A 395 16.20 -9.75 16.54
N MET A 396 16.15 -9.50 15.23
CA MET A 396 17.32 -9.25 14.40
C MET A 396 18.11 -8.02 14.87
N SER A 397 19.41 -8.02 14.65
CA SER A 397 20.28 -6.87 14.93
C SER A 397 19.86 -5.63 14.13
N GLN A 398 20.39 -4.46 14.50
CA GLN A 398 20.10 -3.21 13.76
C GLN A 398 20.57 -3.29 12.31
N GLU A 399 21.70 -3.94 12.07
CA GLU A 399 22.32 -4.11 10.76
C GLU A 399 21.45 -4.98 9.85
N ILE A 400 20.98 -6.13 10.34
CA ILE A 400 20.06 -7.00 9.57
C ILE A 400 18.72 -6.30 9.31
N ARG A 401 18.19 -5.60 10.31
CA ARG A 401 16.95 -4.82 10.13
C ARG A 401 17.15 -3.69 9.13
N GLY A 402 18.32 -3.04 9.15
CA GLY A 402 18.71 -2.04 8.16
C GLY A 402 18.79 -2.60 6.75
N LEU A 403 19.43 -3.76 6.59
CA LEU A 403 19.49 -4.47 5.31
C LEU A 403 18.08 -4.77 4.77
N LEU A 404 17.25 -5.43 5.56
CA LEU A 404 15.89 -5.80 5.14
C LEU A 404 15.02 -4.57 4.87
N HIS A 405 15.10 -3.52 5.70
CA HIS A 405 14.38 -2.27 5.47
C HIS A 405 14.77 -1.61 4.13
N ALA A 406 16.07 -1.64 3.80
CA ALA A 406 16.58 -1.05 2.57
C ALA A 406 16.26 -1.86 1.30
N THR A 407 16.09 -3.19 1.42
CA THR A 407 16.11 -4.08 0.26
C THR A 407 14.85 -4.93 0.07
N ALA A 408 14.07 -5.18 1.12
CA ALA A 408 12.91 -6.07 1.01
C ALA A 408 11.73 -5.44 0.23
N GLY A 409 11.64 -4.11 0.22
CA GLY A 409 10.53 -3.38 -0.39
C GLY A 409 9.19 -3.67 0.29
N GLN A 410 8.13 -3.15 -0.28
CA GLN A 410 6.73 -3.41 0.09
C GLN A 410 5.96 -3.93 -1.12
N GLY A 411 4.71 -3.51 -1.30
CA GLY A 411 3.95 -3.79 -2.52
C GLY A 411 4.59 -3.12 -3.76
N ARG A 412 4.46 -3.77 -4.91
CA ARG A 412 4.89 -3.20 -6.19
C ARG A 412 3.98 -2.05 -6.58
N THR A 413 4.58 -0.90 -6.93
CA THR A 413 3.87 0.25 -7.50
C THR A 413 4.62 0.68 -8.74
N GLU A 414 3.96 0.60 -9.89
CA GLU A 414 4.55 0.91 -11.20
C GLU A 414 3.46 1.41 -12.14
N LEU A 415 3.71 2.49 -12.87
CA LEU A 415 2.92 2.93 -14.01
C LEU A 415 3.70 2.62 -15.28
N ILE A 416 3.10 1.85 -16.20
CA ILE A 416 3.73 1.41 -17.44
C ILE A 416 3.28 2.35 -18.56
N LYS A 417 4.24 3.03 -19.15
CA LYS A 417 4.02 4.11 -20.11
C LYS A 417 4.39 3.70 -21.53
N PRO A 418 3.84 4.35 -22.55
CA PRO A 418 4.34 4.20 -23.91
C PRO A 418 5.87 4.48 -24.00
N PRO A 419 6.62 3.81 -24.84
CA PRO A 419 6.17 2.83 -25.85
C PRO A 419 6.03 1.37 -25.34
N ARG A 420 6.15 1.10 -24.03
CA ARG A 420 5.99 -0.26 -23.46
C ARG A 420 4.57 -0.81 -23.65
N VAL A 421 3.61 0.06 -23.69
CA VAL A 421 2.19 -0.18 -24.02
C VAL A 421 1.80 0.79 -25.12
N PRO A 422 0.77 0.48 -25.93
CA PRO A 422 0.26 1.43 -26.92
C PRO A 422 -0.21 2.74 -26.30
N GLU A 423 -0.15 3.86 -27.03
CA GLU A 423 -0.69 5.16 -26.57
C GLU A 423 -2.21 5.13 -26.37
N ARG A 424 -2.90 4.25 -27.12
CA ARG A 424 -4.32 3.97 -26.99
C ARG A 424 -4.53 2.49 -26.78
N VAL A 425 -5.41 2.16 -25.86
CA VAL A 425 -5.71 0.79 -25.45
C VAL A 425 -7.20 0.50 -25.57
N PRO A 426 -7.60 -0.74 -25.89
CA PRO A 426 -8.99 -1.09 -26.16
C PRO A 426 -9.91 -1.01 -24.94
N GLY A 427 -9.33 -0.95 -23.75
CA GLY A 427 -10.08 -0.86 -22.51
C GLY A 427 -9.16 -0.59 -21.31
N TRP A 428 -9.75 -0.45 -20.14
CA TRP A 428 -9.05 -0.32 -18.88
C TRP A 428 -9.78 -1.14 -17.80
N TYR A 429 -9.06 -2.01 -17.10
CA TYR A 429 -9.62 -2.92 -16.12
C TYR A 429 -8.77 -2.96 -14.86
N GLU A 430 -9.40 -2.77 -13.71
CA GLU A 430 -8.80 -2.89 -12.39
C GLU A 430 -9.16 -4.25 -11.79
N SER A 431 -8.15 -5.09 -11.56
CA SER A 431 -8.30 -6.38 -10.88
C SER A 431 -7.50 -6.37 -9.58
N ASP A 432 -8.20 -6.40 -8.44
CA ASP A 432 -7.59 -6.35 -7.10
C ASP A 432 -7.63 -7.71 -6.42
N ARG A 433 -6.54 -8.07 -5.76
CA ARG A 433 -6.42 -9.38 -5.14
C ARG A 433 -7.01 -9.40 -3.73
N THR A 434 -8.04 -10.19 -3.53
CA THR A 434 -8.75 -10.28 -2.25
C THR A 434 -7.85 -10.82 -1.14
N PHE A 435 -7.74 -10.09 -0.04
CA PHE A 435 -7.01 -10.48 1.16
C PHE A 435 -5.63 -11.11 0.87
N ALA A 436 -4.86 -10.46 -0.03
CA ALA A 436 -3.69 -11.03 -0.70
C ALA A 436 -2.62 -11.57 0.27
N TYR A 437 -2.25 -10.79 1.29
CA TYR A 437 -1.16 -11.18 2.21
C TYR A 437 -1.48 -12.38 3.09
N ALA A 438 -2.76 -12.66 3.34
CA ALA A 438 -3.18 -13.80 4.15
C ALA A 438 -2.77 -15.16 3.56
N LYS A 439 -2.57 -15.23 2.24
CA LYS A 439 -2.08 -16.43 1.56
C LYS A 439 -0.57 -16.65 1.69
N HIS A 440 0.18 -15.63 2.10
CA HIS A 440 1.63 -15.64 2.05
C HIS A 440 2.28 -15.69 3.44
N THR A 441 1.50 -15.76 4.52
CA THR A 441 2.02 -15.83 5.90
C THR A 441 2.85 -17.07 6.20
N TRP A 442 2.76 -18.11 5.37
CA TRP A 442 3.58 -19.31 5.45
C TRP A 442 5.06 -19.05 5.06
N THR A 443 5.37 -17.94 4.42
CA THR A 443 6.75 -17.57 4.04
C THR A 443 7.54 -16.92 5.19
N SER A 444 6.96 -16.86 6.38
CA SER A 444 7.65 -16.35 7.56
C SER A 444 8.59 -17.39 8.17
N GLY A 445 9.82 -16.98 8.43
CA GLY A 445 10.86 -17.83 9.02
C GLY A 445 11.01 -17.64 10.51
N VAL A 446 11.75 -18.53 11.16
CA VAL A 446 12.04 -18.50 12.60
C VAL A 446 13.53 -18.66 12.85
N GLY A 447 13.95 -18.27 14.06
CA GLY A 447 15.33 -18.43 14.50
C GLY A 447 16.31 -17.44 13.86
N VAL A 448 17.57 -17.75 13.94
CA VAL A 448 18.69 -17.00 13.39
C VAL A 448 18.90 -17.38 11.93
N PRO A 449 19.02 -16.42 10.99
CA PRO A 449 19.23 -16.76 9.60
C PRO A 449 20.61 -17.38 9.41
N GLN A 450 20.69 -18.34 8.51
CA GLN A 450 21.94 -18.86 7.98
C GLN A 450 22.41 -17.98 6.81
N ARG A 451 23.65 -17.50 6.84
CA ARG A 451 24.29 -16.87 5.66
C ARG A 451 24.71 -17.96 4.69
N VAL A 452 24.31 -17.82 3.43
CA VAL A 452 24.65 -18.72 2.33
C VAL A 452 25.40 -17.91 1.28
N THR A 453 26.73 -18.08 1.22
CA THR A 453 27.55 -17.44 0.22
C THR A 453 27.37 -18.08 -1.16
N ALA A 454 27.82 -17.41 -2.23
CA ALA A 454 27.83 -17.96 -3.59
C ALA A 454 28.46 -19.36 -3.66
N ALA A 455 29.62 -19.55 -3.02
CA ALA A 455 30.34 -20.82 -3.01
C ALA A 455 29.55 -21.93 -2.25
N ALA A 456 28.95 -21.57 -1.11
CA ALA A 456 28.11 -22.50 -0.35
C ALA A 456 26.86 -22.90 -1.15
N PHE A 457 26.20 -21.94 -1.83
CA PHE A 457 25.05 -22.25 -2.66
C PHE A 457 25.42 -23.12 -3.88
N ALA A 458 26.55 -22.83 -4.53
CA ALA A 458 27.02 -23.63 -5.67
C ALA A 458 27.39 -25.08 -5.28
N ALA A 459 27.84 -25.30 -4.04
CA ALA A 459 28.17 -26.64 -3.52
C ALA A 459 26.91 -27.47 -3.16
N MET A 460 25.72 -26.85 -3.08
CA MET A 460 24.47 -27.55 -2.82
C MET A 460 24.01 -28.38 -4.02
N THR A 461 23.34 -29.49 -3.76
CA THR A 461 22.60 -30.22 -4.80
C THR A 461 21.45 -29.37 -5.35
N ALA A 462 20.98 -29.65 -6.57
CA ALA A 462 19.84 -28.95 -7.16
C ALA A 462 18.59 -28.96 -6.27
N LYS A 463 18.36 -30.04 -5.49
CA LYS A 463 17.25 -30.13 -4.55
C LYS A 463 17.46 -29.18 -3.35
N GLU A 464 18.66 -29.10 -2.81
CA GLU A 464 18.99 -28.19 -1.71
C GLU A 464 18.90 -26.73 -2.14
N GLN A 465 19.43 -26.39 -3.33
CA GLN A 465 19.27 -25.05 -3.92
C GLN A 465 17.79 -24.67 -4.07
N ALA A 466 16.98 -25.56 -4.62
CA ALA A 466 15.53 -25.33 -4.74
C ALA A 466 14.86 -25.16 -3.38
N ASN A 467 15.23 -25.95 -2.39
CA ASN A 467 14.72 -25.83 -1.02
C ASN A 467 15.15 -24.51 -0.37
N ALA A 468 16.40 -24.08 -0.51
CA ALA A 468 16.90 -22.82 0.02
C ALA A 468 16.14 -21.60 -0.56
N LEU A 469 15.87 -21.62 -1.87
CA LEU A 469 15.08 -20.58 -2.55
C LEU A 469 13.58 -20.64 -2.18
N PHE A 470 13.06 -21.81 -1.86
CA PHE A 470 11.67 -21.97 -1.42
C PHE A 470 11.46 -21.66 0.07
N SER A 471 12.53 -21.68 0.87
CA SER A 471 12.51 -21.30 2.28
C SER A 471 12.33 -19.80 2.46
N PRO A 472 11.88 -19.33 3.63
CA PRO A 472 11.95 -17.91 3.95
C PRO A 472 13.39 -17.42 3.80
N SER A 473 13.64 -16.57 2.81
CA SER A 473 15.00 -16.20 2.42
C SER A 473 15.07 -14.85 1.71
N HIS A 474 16.24 -14.24 1.75
CA HIS A 474 16.51 -12.97 1.11
C HIS A 474 17.92 -13.01 0.50
N TRP A 475 18.02 -12.74 -0.80
CA TRP A 475 19.20 -13.04 -1.60
C TRP A 475 19.71 -11.83 -2.36
N GLN A 476 21.02 -11.65 -2.37
CA GLN A 476 21.71 -10.81 -3.33
C GLN A 476 22.01 -11.62 -4.58
N VAL A 477 21.55 -11.14 -5.72
CA VAL A 477 21.64 -11.87 -6.99
C VAL A 477 22.10 -10.98 -8.12
N ARG A 478 22.84 -11.56 -9.08
CA ARG A 478 23.05 -10.99 -10.39
C ARG A 478 22.06 -11.61 -11.36
N VAL A 479 21.34 -10.77 -12.07
CA VAL A 479 20.22 -11.14 -12.93
C VAL A 479 20.57 -10.78 -14.37
N THR A 480 20.30 -11.68 -15.33
CA THR A 480 20.32 -11.37 -16.76
C THR A 480 18.94 -11.68 -17.34
N ILE A 481 18.34 -10.66 -17.91
CA ILE A 481 17.03 -10.76 -18.57
C ILE A 481 17.23 -11.44 -19.94
N PRO A 482 16.40 -12.42 -20.34
CA PRO A 482 16.47 -13.01 -21.68
C PRO A 482 16.39 -11.95 -22.77
N GLN A 483 17.13 -12.14 -23.88
CA GLN A 483 17.25 -11.15 -24.96
C GLN A 483 15.89 -10.79 -25.60
N ASP A 484 15.03 -11.76 -25.72
CA ASP A 484 13.70 -11.69 -26.35
C ASP A 484 12.56 -11.45 -25.36
N TRP A 485 12.89 -11.05 -24.12
CA TRP A 485 11.88 -10.74 -23.11
C TRP A 485 11.04 -9.53 -23.51
N ASN A 486 9.73 -9.69 -23.56
CA ASN A 486 8.80 -8.67 -24.02
C ASN A 486 7.69 -8.34 -22.99
N HIS A 487 7.84 -8.77 -21.75
CA HIS A 487 6.83 -8.60 -20.70
C HIS A 487 7.33 -7.66 -19.58
N VAL A 488 6.56 -7.54 -18.51
CA VAL A 488 6.94 -6.72 -17.34
C VAL A 488 8.19 -7.28 -16.64
N GLY A 489 8.97 -6.42 -15.99
CA GLY A 489 10.11 -6.85 -15.20
C GLY A 489 9.70 -7.74 -14.04
N LEU A 490 10.50 -8.76 -13.71
CA LEU A 490 10.17 -9.72 -12.65
C LEU A 490 10.78 -9.37 -11.30
N LEU A 491 11.98 -8.78 -11.29
CA LEU A 491 12.74 -8.48 -10.09
C LEU A 491 13.01 -6.98 -9.97
N PRO A 492 13.01 -6.42 -8.75
CA PRO A 492 13.37 -5.03 -8.53
C PRO A 492 14.86 -4.82 -8.79
N ALA A 493 15.23 -3.65 -9.27
CA ALA A 493 16.62 -3.18 -9.34
C ALA A 493 16.76 -1.83 -8.64
N PRO A 494 17.93 -1.48 -8.10
CA PRO A 494 18.19 -0.14 -7.61
C PRO A 494 17.96 0.88 -8.72
N ALA A 495 17.24 1.95 -8.43
CA ALA A 495 17.12 3.06 -9.35
C ALA A 495 18.45 3.82 -9.43
N PRO A 496 18.80 4.43 -10.59
CA PRO A 496 19.98 5.27 -10.70
C PRO A 496 20.06 6.34 -9.61
N ALA A 497 21.26 6.71 -9.18
CA ALA A 497 21.46 7.70 -8.13
C ALA A 497 20.90 9.08 -8.49
N SER A 498 20.83 9.39 -9.78
CA SER A 498 20.26 10.63 -10.33
C SER A 498 18.72 10.68 -10.30
N THR A 499 18.06 9.55 -10.06
CA THR A 499 16.60 9.52 -9.94
C THR A 499 16.20 10.08 -8.58
N SER A 500 15.26 11.04 -8.56
CA SER A 500 14.76 11.64 -7.32
C SER A 500 14.34 10.57 -6.31
N GLY A 501 14.60 10.82 -5.02
CA GLY A 501 14.57 9.85 -3.94
C GLY A 501 13.27 9.08 -3.69
N ASP A 502 12.18 9.42 -4.38
CA ASP A 502 10.85 8.88 -4.10
C ASP A 502 10.66 7.42 -4.52
N ARG A 503 11.44 6.93 -5.48
CA ARG A 503 11.38 5.53 -5.92
C ARG A 503 12.79 4.95 -6.04
N PRO A 504 13.36 4.44 -4.95
CA PRO A 504 14.72 3.90 -4.96
C PRO A 504 14.86 2.59 -5.76
N TRP A 505 13.74 2.01 -6.21
CA TRP A 505 13.66 0.75 -6.94
C TRP A 505 12.79 0.89 -8.19
N HIS A 506 13.16 0.17 -9.25
CA HIS A 506 12.38 0.00 -10.47
C HIS A 506 12.41 -1.47 -10.91
N TYR A 507 11.64 -1.85 -11.91
CA TYR A 507 11.57 -3.23 -12.42
C TYR A 507 12.06 -3.27 -13.86
N PRO A 508 13.35 -3.55 -14.12
CA PRO A 508 13.90 -3.67 -15.46
C PRO A 508 13.21 -4.77 -16.24
N PHE A 509 13.01 -4.53 -17.53
CA PHE A 509 12.35 -5.44 -18.46
C PHE A 509 13.11 -5.55 -19.79
N GLU A 510 14.13 -4.73 -20.01
CA GLU A 510 14.88 -4.66 -21.26
C GLU A 510 15.68 -5.95 -21.46
N GLY A 511 15.43 -6.61 -22.60
CA GLY A 511 16.13 -7.84 -22.96
C GLY A 511 17.64 -7.68 -23.03
N GLY A 512 18.36 -8.67 -22.52
CA GLY A 512 19.83 -8.67 -22.43
C GLY A 512 20.40 -7.86 -21.28
N ARG A 513 19.61 -7.07 -20.57
CA ARG A 513 20.09 -6.28 -19.42
C ARG A 513 20.55 -7.17 -18.29
N THR A 514 21.71 -6.82 -17.72
CA THR A 514 22.25 -7.46 -16.52
C THR A 514 22.35 -6.44 -15.39
N PHE A 515 21.90 -6.82 -14.19
CA PHE A 515 21.95 -5.98 -13.00
C PHE A 515 22.12 -6.82 -11.73
N THR A 516 22.55 -6.19 -10.64
CA THR A 516 22.64 -6.81 -9.32
C THR A 516 21.54 -6.24 -8.43
N THR A 517 20.88 -7.11 -7.65
CA THR A 517 19.79 -6.70 -6.78
C THR A 517 19.66 -7.58 -5.56
N TRP A 518 18.76 -7.17 -4.65
CA TRP A 518 18.23 -7.99 -3.57
C TRP A 518 16.79 -8.41 -3.88
N ALA A 519 16.47 -9.67 -3.65
CA ALA A 519 15.10 -10.19 -3.79
C ALA A 519 14.83 -11.33 -2.81
N GLY A 520 13.58 -11.53 -2.45
CA GLY A 520 13.18 -12.68 -1.65
C GLY A 520 13.12 -13.96 -2.47
N GLY A 521 13.26 -15.10 -1.80
CA GLY A 521 13.29 -16.41 -2.45
C GLY A 521 12.08 -16.70 -3.34
N ALA A 522 10.90 -16.21 -2.96
CA ALA A 522 9.69 -16.38 -3.76
C ALA A 522 9.76 -15.68 -5.12
N GLU A 523 10.33 -14.46 -5.19
CA GLU A 523 10.51 -13.71 -6.42
C GLU A 523 11.57 -14.35 -7.32
N ILE A 524 12.68 -14.81 -6.73
CA ILE A 524 13.74 -15.52 -7.45
C ILE A 524 13.22 -16.83 -8.04
N ASN A 525 12.47 -17.59 -7.25
CA ASN A 525 11.87 -18.83 -7.72
C ASN A 525 10.86 -18.58 -8.87
N LEU A 526 10.10 -17.48 -8.80
CA LEU A 526 9.26 -17.06 -9.93
C LEU A 526 10.11 -16.75 -11.16
N ALA A 527 11.16 -15.94 -11.04
CA ALA A 527 11.99 -15.56 -12.18
C ALA A 527 12.65 -16.76 -12.86
N LEU A 528 13.07 -17.76 -12.08
CA LEU A 528 13.63 -19.02 -12.59
C LEU A 528 12.62 -19.95 -13.25
N ARG A 529 11.31 -19.83 -12.91
CA ARG A 529 10.27 -20.82 -13.30
C ARG A 529 9.01 -20.15 -13.84
N ASN A 530 9.08 -18.89 -14.25
CA ASN A 530 7.90 -18.19 -14.78
C ASN A 530 7.36 -18.89 -16.04
N PRO A 531 6.06 -18.69 -16.36
CA PRO A 531 5.41 -19.42 -17.44
C PRO A 531 5.84 -18.98 -18.83
N ILE A 532 6.57 -17.87 -18.99
CA ILE A 532 6.98 -17.33 -20.28
C ILE A 532 8.39 -17.83 -20.63
N GLN A 533 9.41 -17.37 -19.90
CA GLN A 533 10.80 -17.71 -20.16
C GLN A 533 11.65 -17.53 -18.90
N PRO A 534 12.37 -18.56 -18.43
CA PRO A 534 13.24 -18.46 -17.27
C PRO A 534 14.32 -17.38 -17.39
N TRP A 535 14.49 -16.57 -16.34
CA TRP A 535 15.60 -15.61 -16.27
C TRP A 535 16.87 -16.28 -15.74
N ARG A 536 18.02 -15.81 -16.20
CA ARG A 536 19.31 -16.28 -15.68
C ARG A 536 19.63 -15.55 -14.37
N ILE A 537 19.85 -16.31 -13.31
CA ILE A 537 20.11 -15.79 -11.97
C ILE A 537 21.36 -16.44 -11.41
N GLU A 538 22.30 -15.63 -10.94
CA GLU A 538 23.50 -16.02 -10.21
C GLU A 538 23.36 -15.56 -8.76
N ILE A 539 23.44 -16.47 -7.81
CA ILE A 539 23.40 -16.16 -6.38
C ILE A 539 24.76 -15.63 -5.95
N LEU A 540 24.79 -14.46 -5.31
CA LEU A 540 25.99 -13.82 -4.81
C LEU A 540 26.13 -14.01 -3.29
N ASP A 541 25.05 -13.80 -2.55
CA ASP A 541 24.99 -13.95 -1.10
C ASP A 541 23.52 -14.11 -0.66
N GLY A 542 23.26 -14.57 0.55
CA GLY A 542 21.89 -14.72 1.01
C GLY A 542 21.75 -15.01 2.50
N LEU A 543 20.54 -14.77 2.98
CA LEU A 543 20.07 -15.12 4.31
C LEU A 543 18.91 -16.09 4.18
N VAL A 544 18.99 -17.21 4.87
CA VAL A 544 17.95 -18.26 4.85
C VAL A 544 17.51 -18.55 6.28
N TRP A 545 16.22 -18.44 6.55
CA TRP A 545 15.62 -18.77 7.83
C TRP A 545 15.02 -20.16 7.83
N GLU A 546 14.96 -20.77 8.99
CA GLU A 546 14.19 -21.99 9.18
C GLU A 546 12.69 -21.70 8.98
N LYS A 547 12.01 -22.64 8.33
CA LYS A 547 10.56 -22.56 8.15
C LYS A 547 9.84 -22.89 9.46
N GLY A 548 9.07 -21.97 9.98
CA GLY A 548 8.37 -22.16 11.24
C GLY A 548 6.93 -21.70 11.28
N ASP A 549 6.46 -21.01 10.25
CA ASP A 549 5.10 -20.52 10.08
C ASP A 549 4.56 -19.71 11.31
N PRO A 550 5.33 -18.76 11.91
CA PRO A 550 4.91 -18.06 13.13
C PRO A 550 3.63 -17.23 12.98
N LEU A 551 3.24 -16.92 11.76
CA LEU A 551 2.04 -16.14 11.43
C LEU A 551 0.83 -17.02 11.03
N LYS A 552 0.99 -18.33 10.90
CA LYS A 552 -0.02 -19.22 10.33
C LYS A 552 -1.33 -19.23 11.13
N ASP A 553 -1.25 -19.51 12.44
CA ASP A 553 -2.44 -19.64 13.27
C ASP A 553 -3.16 -18.30 13.43
N TRP A 554 -2.41 -17.22 13.62
CA TRP A 554 -2.94 -15.86 13.64
C TRP A 554 -3.67 -15.50 12.32
N SER A 555 -3.05 -15.78 11.19
CA SER A 555 -3.62 -15.51 9.87
C SER A 555 -4.87 -16.36 9.59
N ASN A 556 -4.87 -17.64 10.00
CA ASN A 556 -6.03 -18.51 9.82
C ASN A 556 -7.23 -18.02 10.63
N LYS A 557 -7.03 -17.68 11.91
CA LYS A 557 -8.07 -17.11 12.76
C LYS A 557 -8.64 -15.82 12.19
N LEU A 558 -7.80 -14.92 11.63
CA LEU A 558 -8.26 -13.72 10.95
C LEU A 558 -9.05 -14.04 9.67
N LYS A 559 -8.61 -15.00 8.87
CA LYS A 559 -9.37 -15.46 7.68
C LYS A 559 -10.75 -15.99 8.06
N ASP A 560 -10.83 -16.77 9.12
CA ASP A 560 -12.10 -17.33 9.58
C ASP A 560 -13.05 -16.24 10.12
N ALA A 561 -12.52 -15.27 10.87
CA ALA A 561 -13.30 -14.10 11.30
C ALA A 561 -13.78 -13.29 10.09
N TRP A 562 -12.95 -13.08 9.08
CA TRP A 562 -13.30 -12.38 7.85
C TRP A 562 -14.41 -13.10 7.07
N ARG A 563 -14.32 -14.44 6.90
CA ARG A 563 -15.36 -15.25 6.24
C ARG A 563 -16.69 -15.18 6.98
N ALA A 564 -16.65 -15.30 8.31
CA ALA A 564 -17.86 -15.21 9.12
C ALA A 564 -18.59 -13.87 8.99
N LEU A 565 -17.84 -12.77 8.94
CA LEU A 565 -18.40 -11.43 8.73
C LEU A 565 -18.94 -11.25 7.31
N ARG A 566 -18.25 -11.79 6.31
CA ARG A 566 -18.74 -11.79 4.93
C ARG A 566 -20.06 -12.56 4.79
N ALA A 567 -20.16 -13.73 5.40
CA ALA A 567 -21.39 -14.50 5.38
C ALA A 567 -22.57 -13.71 5.98
N VAL A 568 -22.36 -12.93 7.05
CA VAL A 568 -23.39 -12.03 7.61
C VAL A 568 -23.72 -10.92 6.63
N ALA A 569 -22.72 -10.31 6.01
CA ALA A 569 -22.91 -9.22 5.04
C ALA A 569 -23.71 -9.66 3.80
N ASP A 570 -23.60 -10.91 3.41
CA ASP A 570 -24.24 -11.44 2.21
C ASP A 570 -25.68 -11.93 2.46
N VAL A 571 -26.03 -12.37 3.67
CA VAL A 571 -27.28 -13.10 3.95
C VAL A 571 -28.22 -12.40 4.96
N HIS A 572 -27.73 -11.48 5.78
CA HIS A 572 -28.58 -10.88 6.84
C HIS A 572 -29.73 -10.03 6.26
N GLY A 573 -30.93 -10.12 6.84
CA GLY A 573 -32.10 -9.42 6.36
C GLY A 573 -32.12 -7.90 6.60
N ASP A 574 -31.36 -7.43 7.61
CA ASP A 574 -31.27 -6.01 7.95
C ASP A 574 -30.09 -5.36 7.23
N GLU A 575 -30.34 -4.28 6.46
CA GLU A 575 -29.32 -3.56 5.69
C GLU A 575 -28.25 -2.93 6.58
N GLN A 576 -28.63 -2.33 7.70
CA GLN A 576 -27.68 -1.75 8.64
C GLN A 576 -26.72 -2.80 9.17
N GLN A 577 -27.22 -3.99 9.50
CA GLN A 577 -26.39 -5.11 9.94
C GLN A 577 -25.49 -5.63 8.83
N ARG A 578 -25.97 -5.69 7.58
CA ARG A 578 -25.14 -6.06 6.41
C ARG A 578 -24.00 -5.06 6.22
N GLN A 579 -24.31 -3.76 6.24
CA GLN A 579 -23.32 -2.71 6.10
C GLN A 579 -22.30 -2.77 7.24
N ALA A 580 -22.74 -2.92 8.48
CA ALA A 580 -21.85 -3.08 9.63
C ALA A 580 -20.92 -4.28 9.48
N ALA A 581 -21.42 -5.43 9.01
CA ALA A 581 -20.62 -6.63 8.77
C ALA A 581 -19.60 -6.44 7.62
N ARG A 582 -19.96 -5.71 6.56
CA ARG A 582 -19.02 -5.32 5.49
C ARG A 582 -17.87 -4.49 6.04
N LEU A 583 -18.19 -3.44 6.82
CA LEU A 583 -17.16 -2.60 7.46
C LEU A 583 -16.27 -3.41 8.41
N ALA A 584 -16.84 -4.27 9.24
CA ALA A 584 -16.11 -5.16 10.14
C ALA A 584 -15.19 -6.12 9.38
N SER A 585 -15.62 -6.66 8.24
CA SER A 585 -14.78 -7.54 7.41
C SER A 585 -13.55 -6.80 6.85
N ARG A 586 -13.73 -5.52 6.49
CA ARG A 586 -12.61 -4.63 6.07
C ARG A 586 -11.66 -4.36 7.21
N ALA A 587 -12.18 -4.15 8.43
CA ALA A 587 -11.34 -3.98 9.62
C ALA A 587 -10.48 -5.22 9.88
N VAL A 588 -10.99 -6.45 9.71
CA VAL A 588 -10.19 -7.68 9.81
C VAL A 588 -9.05 -7.69 8.78
N ARG A 589 -9.35 -7.28 7.54
CA ARG A 589 -8.31 -7.13 6.51
C ARG A 589 -7.23 -6.12 6.94
N SER A 590 -7.64 -4.96 7.46
CA SER A 590 -6.72 -3.93 7.96
C SER A 590 -5.87 -4.43 9.13
N ILE A 591 -6.44 -5.22 10.04
CA ILE A 591 -5.70 -5.87 11.15
C ILE A 591 -4.56 -6.73 10.61
N LEU A 592 -4.79 -7.54 9.59
CA LEU A 592 -3.76 -8.38 9.00
C LEU A 592 -2.72 -7.57 8.23
N LEU A 593 -3.14 -6.68 7.35
CA LEU A 593 -2.25 -5.89 6.50
C LEU A 593 -1.31 -5.00 7.32
N TYR A 594 -1.88 -4.23 8.23
CA TYR A 594 -1.10 -3.33 9.08
C TYR A 594 -0.34 -4.08 10.18
N GLY A 595 -0.85 -5.25 10.63
CA GLY A 595 -0.13 -6.15 11.52
C GLY A 595 1.18 -6.63 10.91
N ILE A 596 1.16 -7.05 9.64
CA ILE A 596 2.39 -7.42 8.89
C ILE A 596 3.33 -6.22 8.78
N GLY A 597 2.80 -5.03 8.44
CA GLY A 597 3.60 -3.80 8.39
C GLY A 597 4.24 -3.44 9.74
N THR A 598 3.57 -3.76 10.85
CA THR A 598 4.10 -3.55 12.21
C THR A 598 5.32 -4.42 12.48
N PHE A 599 5.37 -5.65 11.98
CA PHE A 599 6.57 -6.51 12.12
C PHE A 599 7.77 -5.93 11.37
N ALA A 600 7.55 -5.28 10.23
CA ALA A 600 8.63 -4.67 9.46
C ALA A 600 9.35 -3.55 10.18
N GLN A 601 8.66 -2.80 11.00
CA GLN A 601 9.12 -1.60 11.70
C GLN A 601 10.06 -0.70 10.89
N ARG A 602 9.78 0.59 10.86
CA ARG A 602 10.68 1.60 10.26
C ARG A 602 11.67 2.10 11.31
N PRO A 603 12.83 2.60 10.89
CA PRO A 603 13.70 3.36 11.79
C PRO A 603 12.89 4.49 12.43
N ARG A 604 13.17 4.77 13.68
CA ARG A 604 12.57 5.92 14.37
C ARG A 604 13.19 7.20 13.83
N ILE A 605 12.34 8.14 13.47
CA ILE A 605 12.75 9.49 13.14
C ILE A 605 12.42 10.35 14.35
N THR A 606 13.44 11.00 14.90
CA THR A 606 13.27 12.03 15.92
C THR A 606 13.28 13.37 15.21
N THR A 607 12.27 14.18 15.44
CA THR A 607 12.17 15.55 14.92
C THR A 607 12.32 16.54 16.06
N GLY A 608 12.81 17.72 15.77
CA GLY A 608 12.87 18.82 16.72
C GLY A 608 12.84 20.16 16.01
N SER A 609 12.60 21.21 16.80
CA SER A 609 12.64 22.60 16.38
C SER A 609 13.52 23.38 17.31
N ILE A 610 14.35 24.28 16.80
CA ILE A 610 15.24 25.16 17.54
C ILE A 610 15.02 26.58 17.05
N GLU A 611 14.92 27.56 17.95
CA GLU A 611 14.81 28.97 17.61
C GLU A 611 16.10 29.46 16.93
N LEU A 612 15.94 30.31 15.92
CA LEU A 612 17.07 31.01 15.30
C LEU A 612 17.75 31.94 16.31
N GLY A 613 19.06 32.08 16.22
CA GLY A 613 19.81 33.06 16.98
C GLY A 613 19.39 34.50 16.66
N VAL A 614 19.80 35.46 17.52
CA VAL A 614 19.38 36.87 17.49
C VAL A 614 19.59 37.55 16.12
N ASN A 615 20.51 37.09 15.31
CA ASN A 615 20.80 37.59 13.98
C ASN A 615 20.30 36.68 12.84
N GLY A 616 19.36 35.76 13.13
CA GLY A 616 18.93 34.75 12.17
C GLY A 616 19.96 33.63 11.96
N GLU A 617 20.94 33.49 12.87
CA GLU A 617 21.91 32.41 12.80
C GLU A 617 21.24 31.06 13.05
N VAL A 618 21.55 30.09 12.17
CA VAL A 618 21.09 28.71 12.34
C VAL A 618 21.85 28.07 13.48
N PRO A 619 21.18 27.69 14.60
CA PRO A 619 21.84 27.06 15.73
C PRO A 619 22.35 25.68 15.36
N GLU A 620 23.30 25.17 16.13
CA GLU A 620 23.82 23.83 15.96
C GLU A 620 22.70 22.80 16.14
N ILE A 621 22.46 21.99 15.10
CA ILE A 621 21.50 20.89 15.17
C ILE A 621 22.17 19.65 15.76
N PRO A 622 21.41 18.72 16.37
CA PRO A 622 21.97 17.50 16.93
C PRO A 622 22.78 16.69 15.92
N ASP A 623 23.87 16.08 16.38
CA ASP A 623 24.73 15.23 15.56
C ASP A 623 23.94 14.19 14.77
N GLY A 624 24.21 14.09 13.46
CA GLY A 624 23.53 13.18 12.55
C GLY A 624 22.09 13.57 12.20
N ALA A 625 21.64 14.77 12.63
CA ALA A 625 20.37 15.32 12.18
C ALA A 625 20.52 15.98 10.80
N LYS A 626 19.39 16.06 10.08
CA LYS A 626 19.26 16.78 8.81
C LYS A 626 18.26 17.91 9.00
N LEU A 627 18.53 19.06 8.41
CA LEU A 627 17.57 20.15 8.33
C LEU A 627 16.38 19.74 7.46
N THR A 628 15.17 19.99 7.96
CA THR A 628 13.93 19.68 7.25
C THR A 628 13.10 20.91 6.93
N GLY A 629 13.37 22.04 7.60
CA GLY A 629 12.72 23.31 7.32
C GLY A 629 13.41 24.47 8.01
N LEU A 630 13.24 25.65 7.43
CA LEU A 630 13.69 26.92 7.95
C LEU A 630 12.51 27.91 7.85
N SER A 631 12.12 28.49 8.98
CA SER A 631 11.17 29.62 9.04
C SER A 631 11.91 30.88 9.48
N ASP A 632 11.18 31.99 9.59
CA ASP A 632 11.75 33.27 10.04
C ASP A 632 12.22 33.24 11.51
N THR A 633 11.77 32.24 12.29
CA THR A 633 12.02 32.15 13.73
C THR A 633 12.59 30.81 14.19
N HIS A 634 12.44 29.74 13.40
CA HIS A 634 12.82 28.40 13.84
C HIS A 634 13.44 27.59 12.70
N VAL A 635 14.32 26.68 13.11
CA VAL A 635 14.88 25.60 12.30
C VAL A 635 14.25 24.29 12.73
N THR A 636 13.73 23.51 11.79
CA THR A 636 13.28 22.14 12.06
C THR A 636 14.29 21.13 11.54
N TRP A 637 14.47 20.06 12.28
CA TRP A 637 15.40 19.00 11.94
C TRP A 637 14.79 17.61 12.16
N GLU A 638 15.34 16.63 11.49
CA GLU A 638 15.06 15.22 11.71
C GLU A 638 16.35 14.42 11.88
N ARG A 639 16.31 13.39 12.69
CA ARG A 639 17.40 12.45 12.92
C ARG A 639 16.90 11.02 12.90
N ASN A 640 17.59 10.16 12.16
CA ASN A 640 17.38 8.72 12.25
C ASN A 640 17.93 8.20 13.58
N ALA A 641 17.04 7.80 14.48
CA ALA A 641 17.37 7.25 15.80
C ALA A 641 17.53 5.72 15.80
N GLY A 642 17.62 5.12 14.60
CA GLY A 642 17.72 3.68 14.43
C GLY A 642 16.42 2.94 14.78
N PHE A 643 16.47 1.61 14.75
CA PHE A 643 15.32 0.78 15.06
C PHE A 643 15.12 0.67 16.58
N ALA A 644 13.86 0.70 17.02
CA ALA A 644 13.56 0.43 18.42
C ALA A 644 13.96 -1.01 18.79
N ARG A 645 14.42 -1.22 20.03
CA ARG A 645 14.47 -2.55 20.64
C ARG A 645 13.05 -2.98 20.97
N ASP A 646 12.38 -3.57 20.01
CA ASP A 646 11.01 -4.03 20.13
C ASP A 646 10.97 -5.53 19.84
N GLN A 647 10.45 -6.28 20.77
CA GLN A 647 10.28 -7.75 20.67
C GLN A 647 9.34 -8.17 19.54
N TYR A 648 8.59 -7.23 18.96
CA TYR A 648 7.71 -7.47 17.79
C TYR A 648 8.38 -7.11 16.47
N ALA A 649 9.64 -6.69 16.47
CA ALA A 649 10.36 -6.32 15.26
C ALA A 649 10.87 -7.57 14.51
N HIS A 650 10.10 -8.01 13.54
CA HIS A 650 10.37 -9.16 12.67
C HIS A 650 10.29 -8.78 11.20
N PRO A 651 11.20 -7.91 10.68
CA PRO A 651 11.16 -7.47 9.30
C PRO A 651 11.34 -8.63 8.31
N GLU A 652 11.98 -9.73 8.72
CA GLU A 652 12.12 -10.94 7.94
C GLU A 652 10.76 -11.59 7.61
N TRP A 653 9.78 -11.50 8.49
CA TRP A 653 8.43 -12.02 8.23
C TRP A 653 7.70 -11.16 7.21
N ALA A 654 7.76 -9.85 7.39
CA ALA A 654 7.17 -8.92 6.44
C ALA A 654 7.83 -9.03 5.06
N ALA A 655 9.17 -9.12 5.01
CA ALA A 655 9.93 -9.30 3.79
C ALA A 655 9.51 -10.55 3.02
N GLY A 656 9.39 -11.70 3.73
CA GLY A 656 8.91 -12.96 3.14
C GLY A 656 7.51 -12.85 2.57
N VAL A 657 6.56 -12.28 3.34
CA VAL A 657 5.17 -12.09 2.90
C VAL A 657 5.09 -11.16 1.70
N TRP A 658 5.79 -10.02 1.71
CA TRP A 658 5.78 -9.07 0.60
C TRP A 658 6.43 -9.64 -0.66
N SER A 659 7.55 -10.34 -0.54
CA SER A 659 8.19 -11.04 -1.66
C SER A 659 7.25 -12.05 -2.31
N ALA A 660 6.59 -12.88 -1.51
CA ALA A 660 5.63 -13.86 -2.01
C ALA A 660 4.39 -13.21 -2.63
N ALA A 661 3.93 -12.08 -2.08
CA ALA A 661 2.81 -11.32 -2.65
C ALA A 661 3.19 -10.71 -4.01
N ARG A 662 4.39 -10.11 -4.14
CA ARG A 662 4.88 -9.58 -5.42
C ARG A 662 5.06 -10.68 -6.47
N ALA A 663 5.61 -11.82 -6.06
CA ALA A 663 5.71 -12.98 -6.95
C ALA A 663 4.33 -13.46 -7.41
N ALA A 664 3.37 -13.51 -6.49
CA ALA A 664 2.01 -13.95 -6.79
C ALA A 664 1.20 -12.94 -7.61
N LEU A 665 1.52 -11.65 -7.53
CA LEU A 665 0.96 -10.61 -8.40
C LEU A 665 1.33 -10.86 -9.88
N LEU A 666 2.51 -11.43 -10.12
CA LEU A 666 2.97 -11.78 -11.46
C LEU A 666 2.43 -13.15 -11.90
N SER A 667 2.53 -14.17 -11.08
CA SER A 667 1.97 -15.49 -11.34
C SER A 667 1.78 -16.27 -10.04
N GLY A 668 0.56 -16.35 -9.54
CA GLY A 668 0.26 -17.00 -8.27
C GLY A 668 -1.00 -17.83 -8.27
N PRO A 669 -1.16 -18.74 -7.30
CA PRO A 669 -2.40 -19.49 -7.15
C PRO A 669 -3.52 -18.56 -6.66
N THR A 670 -4.71 -18.73 -7.20
CA THR A 670 -5.95 -18.08 -6.74
C THR A 670 -6.63 -18.90 -5.64
N GLY A 671 -7.72 -18.41 -5.07
CA GLY A 671 -8.61 -19.18 -4.20
C GLY A 671 -9.44 -20.19 -5.00
N ALA A 672 -9.86 -19.77 -6.18
CA ALA A 672 -10.63 -20.61 -7.08
C ALA A 672 -9.82 -21.79 -7.62
N LYS A 673 -10.51 -22.88 -7.91
CA LYS A 673 -9.92 -24.05 -8.55
C LYS A 673 -10.11 -24.00 -10.05
N ASP A 674 -9.11 -24.45 -10.76
CA ASP A 674 -9.19 -24.74 -12.19
C ASP A 674 -10.15 -25.92 -12.41
N PRO A 675 -11.18 -25.77 -13.25
CA PRO A 675 -12.21 -26.78 -13.42
C PRO A 675 -11.68 -28.10 -14.00
N ASP A 676 -10.63 -28.04 -14.83
CA ASP A 676 -10.09 -29.22 -15.51
C ASP A 676 -9.13 -30.02 -14.64
N THR A 677 -8.35 -29.33 -13.83
CA THR A 677 -7.29 -29.97 -13.02
C THR A 677 -7.65 -30.15 -11.55
N GLY A 678 -8.68 -29.45 -11.06
CA GLY A 678 -9.06 -29.40 -9.64
C GLY A 678 -8.03 -28.71 -8.73
N LYS A 679 -6.91 -28.22 -9.28
CA LYS A 679 -5.86 -27.49 -8.59
C LYS A 679 -6.22 -26.00 -8.49
N PRO A 680 -5.61 -25.24 -7.56
CA PRO A 680 -5.77 -23.79 -7.55
C PRO A 680 -5.43 -23.22 -8.94
N ALA A 681 -6.35 -22.47 -9.52
CA ALA A 681 -6.11 -21.76 -10.77
C ALA A 681 -4.95 -20.77 -10.59
N ARG A 682 -4.24 -20.46 -11.66
CA ARG A 682 -3.16 -19.48 -11.63
C ARG A 682 -3.59 -18.20 -12.32
N ALA A 683 -3.27 -17.08 -11.70
CA ALA A 683 -3.58 -15.76 -12.21
C ALA A 683 -2.42 -14.79 -11.93
N GLY A 684 -2.43 -13.64 -12.56
CA GLY A 684 -1.44 -12.59 -12.39
C GLY A 684 -0.97 -12.05 -13.75
N ALA A 685 -0.12 -11.04 -13.69
CA ALA A 685 0.27 -10.27 -14.88
C ALA A 685 0.88 -11.12 -16.01
N LEU A 686 1.64 -12.18 -15.68
CA LEU A 686 2.26 -13.07 -16.68
C LEU A 686 1.27 -14.01 -17.39
N HIS A 687 0.00 -13.98 -17.00
CA HIS A 687 -1.10 -14.70 -17.67
C HIS A 687 -1.95 -13.78 -18.56
N LEU A 688 -1.51 -12.53 -18.75
CA LEU A 688 -2.11 -11.56 -19.67
C LEU A 688 -1.18 -11.33 -20.86
N PRO A 689 -1.68 -10.86 -21.99
CA PRO A 689 -0.85 -10.57 -23.17
C PRO A 689 0.27 -9.58 -22.85
N ALA A 690 1.42 -9.75 -23.46
CA ALA A 690 2.51 -8.77 -23.42
C ALA A 690 2.01 -7.40 -23.91
N GLY A 691 2.42 -6.32 -23.24
CA GLY A 691 1.99 -4.96 -23.57
C GLY A 691 0.57 -4.60 -23.14
N SER A 692 -0.15 -5.50 -22.45
CA SER A 692 -1.50 -5.20 -21.94
C SER A 692 -1.52 -4.69 -20.49
N ILE A 693 -0.42 -4.75 -19.76
CA ILE A 693 -0.35 -4.29 -18.36
C ILE A 693 -0.08 -2.79 -18.35
N LEU A 694 -0.96 -2.03 -17.69
CA LEU A 694 -0.89 -0.58 -17.60
C LEU A 694 -0.27 -0.09 -16.28
N ALA A 695 -0.54 -0.80 -15.19
CA ALA A 695 0.01 -0.44 -13.88
C ALA A 695 -0.04 -1.60 -12.89
N PHE A 696 0.74 -1.44 -11.81
CA PHE A 696 0.61 -2.19 -10.57
C PHE A 696 0.38 -1.21 -9.40
N ARG A 697 -0.49 -1.58 -8.47
CA ARG A 697 -0.69 -0.86 -7.20
C ARG A 697 -0.85 -1.88 -6.09
N THR A 698 0.26 -2.22 -5.44
CA THR A 698 0.37 -3.22 -4.35
C THR A 698 -0.10 -4.62 -4.72
N ASP A 699 -1.38 -4.90 -4.64
CA ASP A 699 -2.04 -6.18 -4.93
C ASP A 699 -3.03 -6.11 -6.11
N ALA A 700 -3.12 -4.94 -6.75
CA ALA A 700 -3.94 -4.72 -7.93
C ALA A 700 -3.12 -4.71 -9.23
N ILE A 701 -3.71 -5.27 -10.28
CA ILE A 701 -3.24 -5.24 -11.67
C ILE A 701 -4.21 -4.40 -12.49
N TYR A 702 -3.67 -3.48 -13.27
CA TYR A 702 -4.41 -2.69 -14.23
C TYR A 702 -4.00 -3.11 -15.63
N SER A 703 -4.98 -3.47 -16.44
CA SER A 703 -4.73 -4.02 -17.77
C SER A 703 -5.66 -3.43 -18.83
N SER A 704 -5.20 -3.45 -20.07
CA SER A 704 -5.98 -3.01 -21.22
C SER A 704 -6.96 -4.06 -21.74
N VAL A 705 -6.84 -5.30 -21.26
CA VAL A 705 -7.72 -6.43 -21.58
C VAL A 705 -8.36 -6.93 -20.30
N ARG A 706 -9.63 -7.34 -20.39
CA ARG A 706 -10.35 -7.91 -19.26
C ARG A 706 -9.77 -9.28 -18.93
N PRO A 707 -9.28 -9.51 -17.70
CA PRO A 707 -8.85 -10.84 -17.29
C PRO A 707 -10.04 -11.79 -17.17
N ASP A 708 -9.86 -13.02 -17.65
CA ASP A 708 -10.80 -14.12 -17.46
C ASP A 708 -10.27 -15.06 -16.37
N TRP A 709 -10.21 -14.57 -15.14
CA TRP A 709 -9.75 -15.35 -14.00
C TRP A 709 -10.94 -15.84 -13.17
N PRO A 710 -10.95 -17.11 -12.75
CA PRO A 710 -12.03 -17.64 -11.95
C PRO A 710 -12.08 -16.94 -10.58
N TYR A 711 -13.28 -16.65 -10.11
CA TYR A 711 -13.55 -16.01 -8.83
C TYR A 711 -14.43 -16.91 -7.95
N SER A 712 -13.99 -17.21 -6.74
CA SER A 712 -14.70 -18.02 -5.75
C SER A 712 -15.03 -17.25 -4.47
N GLY A 713 -14.59 -15.99 -4.36
CA GLY A 713 -14.72 -15.18 -3.16
C GLY A 713 -13.69 -15.48 -2.07
N GLU A 714 -12.77 -16.42 -2.31
CA GLU A 714 -11.74 -16.81 -1.36
C GLU A 714 -10.53 -15.88 -1.37
N PRO A 715 -9.75 -15.82 -0.27
CA PRO A 715 -8.52 -15.03 -0.26
C PRO A 715 -7.58 -15.39 -1.40
N GLY A 716 -7.12 -14.39 -2.12
CA GLY A 716 -6.18 -14.51 -3.25
C GLY A 716 -6.82 -14.59 -4.62
N ASP A 717 -8.13 -14.57 -4.74
CA ASP A 717 -8.82 -14.34 -5.99
C ASP A 717 -8.66 -12.89 -6.45
N TYR A 718 -8.80 -12.65 -7.74
CA TYR A 718 -8.89 -11.30 -8.28
C TYR A 718 -10.34 -10.88 -8.45
N LEU A 719 -10.69 -9.74 -7.86
CA LEU A 719 -11.97 -9.08 -7.99
C LEU A 719 -11.83 -7.94 -8.99
N LEU A 720 -12.71 -7.90 -9.98
CA LEU A 720 -12.83 -6.75 -10.87
C LEU A 720 -13.45 -5.59 -10.09
N LYS A 721 -12.72 -4.47 -9.97
CA LYS A 721 -13.14 -3.28 -9.23
C LYS A 721 -13.45 -2.07 -10.09
N GLY A 722 -13.00 -2.08 -11.32
CA GLY A 722 -13.25 -1.02 -12.28
C GLY A 722 -13.15 -1.54 -13.69
N ALA A 723 -13.97 -1.04 -14.59
CA ALA A 723 -13.98 -1.44 -16.00
C ALA A 723 -14.38 -0.27 -16.89
N LEU A 724 -13.59 -0.05 -17.95
CA LEU A 724 -13.92 0.82 -19.09
C LEU A 724 -13.72 -0.04 -20.35
N PRO A 725 -14.79 -0.71 -20.85
CA PRO A 725 -14.67 -1.63 -21.98
C PRO A 725 -14.64 -0.91 -23.35
N TRP A 726 -14.10 0.30 -23.41
CA TRP A 726 -13.92 1.11 -24.62
C TRP A 726 -12.56 1.76 -24.66
N GLU A 727 -12.15 2.22 -25.84
CA GLU A 727 -10.83 2.79 -26.06
C GLU A 727 -10.49 3.92 -25.08
N GLN A 728 -9.30 3.83 -24.49
CA GLN A 728 -8.73 4.79 -23.56
C GLN A 728 -7.35 5.25 -24.01
N HIS A 729 -6.95 6.47 -23.59
CA HIS A 729 -5.55 6.87 -23.60
C HIS A 729 -4.81 6.18 -22.47
N THR A 730 -3.61 5.68 -22.76
CA THR A 730 -2.73 5.12 -21.72
C THR A 730 -2.27 6.23 -20.79
N PRO A 731 -2.49 6.13 -19.48
CA PRO A 731 -2.08 7.15 -18.54
C PRO A 731 -0.55 7.27 -18.48
N THR A 732 -0.04 8.49 -18.52
CA THR A 732 1.38 8.80 -18.45
C THR A 732 1.78 9.45 -17.12
N THR A 733 0.81 9.91 -16.34
CA THR A 733 0.97 10.49 -15.01
C THR A 733 0.12 9.74 -13.98
N ASP A 734 0.48 9.90 -12.71
CA ASP A 734 -0.33 9.32 -11.62
C ASP A 734 -1.71 9.99 -11.54
N GLU A 735 -1.85 11.27 -11.92
CA GLU A 735 -3.13 11.98 -11.96
C GLU A 735 -4.08 11.37 -12.99
N GLU A 736 -3.62 11.25 -14.25
CA GLU A 736 -4.39 10.59 -15.31
C GLU A 736 -4.79 9.15 -14.94
N PHE A 737 -3.88 8.45 -14.27
CA PHE A 737 -4.16 7.09 -13.77
C PHE A 737 -5.28 7.07 -12.73
N TYR A 738 -5.28 8.01 -11.75
CA TYR A 738 -6.33 8.04 -10.72
C TYR A 738 -7.67 8.54 -11.29
N ASP A 739 -7.67 9.39 -12.30
CA ASP A 739 -8.89 9.78 -13.02
C ASP A 739 -9.53 8.57 -13.71
N LEU A 740 -8.74 7.76 -14.43
CA LEU A 740 -9.22 6.52 -15.05
C LEU A 740 -9.70 5.51 -14.01
N GLN A 741 -9.02 5.40 -12.88
CA GLN A 741 -9.43 4.52 -11.79
C GLN A 741 -10.79 4.92 -11.23
N SER A 742 -10.99 6.20 -10.97
CA SER A 742 -12.27 6.73 -10.48
C SER A 742 -13.39 6.48 -11.48
N LEU A 743 -13.13 6.80 -12.75
CA LEU A 743 -14.10 6.61 -13.83
C LEU A 743 -14.47 5.13 -14.01
N GLY A 744 -13.47 4.25 -14.00
CA GLY A 744 -13.67 2.80 -14.17
C GLY A 744 -14.48 2.16 -13.05
N ARG A 745 -14.28 2.63 -11.82
CA ARG A 745 -15.08 2.18 -10.66
C ARG A 745 -16.52 2.67 -10.75
N GLN A 746 -16.73 3.94 -11.09
CA GLN A 746 -18.06 4.51 -11.28
C GLN A 746 -18.82 3.80 -12.42
N ALA A 747 -18.14 3.50 -13.52
CA ALA A 747 -18.74 2.78 -14.65
C ALA A 747 -19.19 1.38 -14.24
N LEU A 748 -18.33 0.63 -13.53
CA LEU A 748 -18.68 -0.71 -13.05
C LEU A 748 -19.81 -0.69 -12.02
N GLU A 749 -19.88 0.31 -11.14
CA GLU A 749 -20.98 0.51 -10.19
C GLU A 749 -22.29 0.80 -10.91
N ALA A 750 -22.25 1.57 -11.99
CA ALA A 750 -23.44 1.91 -12.77
C ALA A 750 -23.99 0.73 -13.60
N GLU A 751 -23.16 -0.28 -13.91
CA GLU A 751 -23.57 -1.50 -14.58
C GLU A 751 -24.24 -2.52 -13.65
N GLN A 752 -24.14 -2.32 -12.34
CA GLN A 752 -24.76 -3.21 -11.36
C GLN A 752 -26.17 -2.73 -11.04
N PRO A 753 -27.20 -3.58 -11.17
CA PRO A 753 -28.59 -3.22 -10.96
C PRO A 753 -28.93 -2.90 -9.50
#